data_aae17224156ce6252f462cf0041c96b2
#
_entry.id   aae17224156ce6252f462cf0041c96b2
#
_cell.length_a   1.000
_cell.length_b   1.000
_cell.length_c   1.000
_cell.angle_alpha   90.00
_cell.angle_beta   90.00
_cell.angle_gamma   90.00
#
_symmetry.space_group_name_H-M   'P 1'
#
loop_
_entity.id
_entity.type
_entity.pdbx_description
1 polymer ?
#
loop_
_entity_poly.entity_id
_entity_poly.type
_entity_poly.pdbx_seq_one_letter_code
_entity_poly.pdbx_strand_id
1 'polypeptide(L)'
;MAVLETIRVKLGVAITVLIAVALLSFIIDPSTLQSVSSSMSSKYDVGEINGKSISYTDFQADVDKFTTINEILTGSSVQNEQQQISVRNTAWQALIDQYLFVKNAKAAGLSVGEEEMVEIFSGDIVSPVISQNPAFCDQNGVFSKEALLQFISYIESDQTGRFQIYWDYLQQAAETQQYYAKYMSLFSQSNIANALMLSEQVAENNNTFNVEFVMVPFGFAVDSTIVVSDSEIKKYYESHKKFYKQQASRDIEYVVFEVVPTAEDIAAANQSLIAVYDEFASTANMKSFLLANSDRQLDNTWYKAGELNRVAKAINDYAFTKNASVSEVITNGNSFYAVRVMEEAMVPDSVYVKYAPAQSENVDSLLTVAEPQWITQVPGFEDVMTAKVNSKVTVNGLVFQVLDRTAPVAKKKVAILEKTAVASKETVNNCYAKANTFATKSAGKYENFQKALTEEGVYAHPYNKMLESANRLGSIEGTKEVTRWAFEAKKGEVSNIMTINNNYFVVAAVTGVYKEGYADIKEVASSIRNILYTEKAGEKKAAEVAEKIAGLTDMNAIAEALETSVSTKDGVAFSSLTSQGLDPMFIGAASVAEEGKICGPLAANVGVYVYKVTGRDTGAFYTEDDAKARDAQMAQYTTQMVIPVMMDDAEVKDNRARFF
;
A
#
# COMPACT_ATOMS: atom_id res chain seq x y z
N MET A 1 -66.85 31.82 31.33
CA MET A 1 -66.38 30.53 31.92
C MET A 1 -65.80 29.57 30.89
N ALA A 2 -66.20 29.59 29.62
CA ALA A 2 -65.67 28.69 28.60
C ALA A 2 -64.17 28.87 28.22
N VAL A 3 -63.62 30.08 28.36
CA VAL A 3 -62.22 30.34 28.00
C VAL A 3 -61.24 29.74 29.03
N LEU A 4 -61.58 29.78 30.32
CA LEU A 4 -60.77 29.19 31.39
C LEU A 4 -60.76 27.66 31.36
N GLU A 5 -61.81 27.04 30.88
CA GLU A 5 -61.91 25.58 30.74
C GLU A 5 -61.09 25.07 29.57
N THR A 6 -61.08 25.81 28.47
CA THR A 6 -60.29 25.50 27.27
C THR A 6 -58.77 25.66 27.56
N ILE A 7 -58.40 26.67 28.33
CA ILE A 7 -57.00 26.89 28.75
C ILE A 7 -56.55 25.78 29.72
N ARG A 8 -57.43 25.38 30.66
CA ARG A 8 -57.12 24.30 31.61
C ARG A 8 -56.92 22.95 30.96
N VAL A 9 -57.71 22.61 29.94
CA VAL A 9 -57.58 21.33 29.23
C VAL A 9 -56.37 21.32 28.29
N LYS A 10 -56.13 22.38 27.51
CA LYS A 10 -54.98 22.45 26.56
C LYS A 10 -53.65 22.70 27.30
N LEU A 11 -53.63 23.56 28.31
CA LEU A 11 -52.43 23.76 29.14
C LEU A 11 -52.14 22.56 30.06
N GLY A 12 -53.19 21.86 30.53
CA GLY A 12 -53.00 20.64 31.34
C GLY A 12 -52.27 19.57 30.57
N VAL A 13 -52.62 19.29 29.30
CA VAL A 13 -51.91 18.35 28.44
C VAL A 13 -50.49 18.84 28.16
N ALA A 14 -50.30 20.12 27.86
CA ALA A 14 -48.95 20.68 27.63
C ALA A 14 -48.06 20.59 28.88
N ILE A 15 -48.60 20.89 30.07
CA ILE A 15 -47.86 20.75 31.33
C ILE A 15 -47.56 19.28 31.64
N THR A 16 -48.47 18.34 31.38
CA THR A 16 -48.23 16.91 31.58
C THR A 16 -47.13 16.39 30.64
N VAL A 17 -47.14 16.84 29.40
CA VAL A 17 -46.08 16.50 28.43
C VAL A 17 -44.75 17.10 28.86
N LEU A 18 -44.73 18.33 29.34
CA LEU A 18 -43.54 19.02 29.82
C LEU A 18 -42.95 18.35 31.08
N ILE A 19 -43.80 17.91 32.01
CA ILE A 19 -43.40 17.14 33.19
C ILE A 19 -42.91 15.75 32.80
N ALA A 20 -43.56 15.09 31.85
CA ALA A 20 -43.13 13.80 31.33
C ALA A 20 -41.77 13.88 30.64
N VAL A 21 -41.50 14.94 29.85
CA VAL A 21 -40.19 15.19 29.22
C VAL A 21 -39.16 15.54 30.26
N ALA A 22 -39.48 16.31 31.29
CA ALA A 22 -38.60 16.64 32.40
C ALA A 22 -38.24 15.40 33.25
N LEU A 23 -39.20 14.52 33.52
CA LEU A 23 -38.96 13.25 34.21
C LEU A 23 -38.16 12.28 33.35
N LEU A 24 -38.43 12.20 32.03
CA LEU A 24 -37.63 11.44 31.10
C LEU A 24 -36.17 11.94 31.04
N SER A 25 -35.95 13.25 31.06
CA SER A 25 -34.59 13.83 31.10
C SER A 25 -33.81 13.56 32.40
N PHE A 26 -34.51 13.25 33.49
CA PHE A 26 -33.90 12.84 34.77
C PHE A 26 -33.61 11.32 34.84
N ILE A 27 -34.32 10.51 34.07
CA ILE A 27 -34.19 9.05 34.05
C ILE A 27 -33.14 8.64 32.99
N ILE A 28 -32.97 9.45 31.94
CA ILE A 28 -32.00 9.19 30.89
C ILE A 28 -30.65 9.78 31.32
N ASP A 29 -29.73 8.91 31.69
CA ASP A 29 -28.33 9.26 31.95
C ASP A 29 -27.77 10.04 30.74
N PRO A 30 -27.08 11.19 30.94
CA PRO A 30 -26.45 11.94 29.85
C PRO A 30 -25.58 11.11 28.94
N SER A 31 -24.96 10.03 29.44
CA SER A 31 -24.20 9.06 28.63
C SER A 31 -25.07 8.26 27.67
N THR A 32 -26.32 7.96 28.06
CA THR A 32 -27.30 7.26 27.21
C THR A 32 -27.86 8.18 26.11
N LEU A 33 -28.04 9.48 26.43
CA LEU A 33 -28.46 10.46 25.42
C LEU A 33 -27.35 10.73 24.40
N GLN A 34 -26.11 10.72 24.83
CA GLN A 34 -24.92 10.88 23.99
C GLN A 34 -24.75 9.65 23.07
N SER A 35 -24.98 8.45 23.58
CA SER A 35 -24.93 7.21 22.79
C SER A 35 -26.08 7.12 21.76
N VAL A 36 -27.30 7.59 22.12
CA VAL A 36 -28.44 7.64 21.19
C VAL A 36 -28.26 8.74 20.13
N SER A 37 -27.71 9.90 20.51
CA SER A 37 -27.44 10.97 19.53
C SER A 37 -26.29 10.63 18.59
N SER A 38 -25.27 9.91 19.06
CA SER A 38 -24.17 9.43 18.21
C SER A 38 -24.63 8.31 17.27
N SER A 39 -25.53 7.42 17.70
CA SER A 39 -26.11 6.38 16.84
C SER A 39 -27.05 6.91 15.73
N MET A 40 -27.57 8.13 15.89
CA MET A 40 -28.42 8.79 14.86
C MET A 40 -27.62 9.60 13.83
N SER A 41 -26.31 9.75 13.99
CA SER A 41 -25.47 10.57 13.10
C SER A 41 -24.36 9.76 12.45
N SER A 42 -24.70 8.84 11.56
CA SER A 42 -23.75 8.10 10.69
C SER A 42 -22.79 9.02 9.91
N LYS A 43 -23.04 10.32 9.93
CA LYS A 43 -22.20 11.35 9.29
C LYS A 43 -20.83 11.51 9.97
N TYR A 44 -20.70 11.10 11.22
CA TYR A 44 -19.48 11.22 12.03
C TYR A 44 -18.79 9.88 12.30
N ASP A 45 -19.29 8.80 11.71
CA ASP A 45 -18.68 7.49 11.88
C ASP A 45 -17.49 7.33 10.92
N VAL A 46 -16.34 6.98 11.47
CA VAL A 46 -15.13 6.69 10.67
C VAL A 46 -15.24 5.38 9.89
N GLY A 47 -16.27 4.58 10.19
CA GLY A 47 -16.58 3.38 9.44
C GLY A 47 -17.59 2.48 10.12
N GLU A 48 -17.84 1.34 9.49
CA GLU A 48 -18.72 0.29 10.00
C GLU A 48 -18.03 -1.07 9.77
N ILE A 49 -17.95 -1.89 10.80
CA ILE A 49 -17.35 -3.22 10.76
C ILE A 49 -18.36 -4.23 11.26
N ASN A 50 -18.81 -5.15 10.39
CA ASN A 50 -19.75 -6.21 10.73
C ASN A 50 -21.02 -5.70 11.46
N GLY A 51 -21.60 -4.60 10.92
CA GLY A 51 -22.80 -3.94 11.46
C GLY A 51 -22.57 -3.07 12.69
N LYS A 52 -21.32 -2.93 13.16
CA LYS A 52 -20.98 -2.03 14.26
C LYS A 52 -20.37 -0.74 13.73
N SER A 53 -21.06 0.38 13.94
CA SER A 53 -20.53 1.72 13.68
C SER A 53 -19.36 2.05 14.60
N ILE A 54 -18.31 2.65 14.05
CA ILE A 54 -17.12 3.13 14.75
C ILE A 54 -17.15 4.66 14.73
N SER A 55 -17.38 5.27 15.89
CA SER A 55 -17.42 6.72 15.99
C SER A 55 -16.01 7.33 15.86
N TYR A 56 -15.94 8.61 15.45
CA TYR A 56 -14.66 9.35 15.41
C TYR A 56 -13.96 9.35 16.77
N THR A 57 -14.72 9.56 17.85
CA THR A 57 -14.17 9.65 19.21
C THR A 57 -13.57 8.32 19.67
N ASP A 58 -14.28 7.21 19.44
CA ASP A 58 -13.78 5.88 19.80
C ASP A 58 -12.54 5.52 18.99
N PHE A 59 -12.56 5.79 17.68
CA PHE A 59 -11.41 5.55 16.82
C PHE A 59 -10.20 6.40 17.22
N GLN A 60 -10.42 7.67 17.61
CA GLN A 60 -9.32 8.53 18.07
C GLN A 60 -8.70 7.99 19.37
N ALA A 61 -9.49 7.47 20.30
CA ALA A 61 -8.97 6.83 21.50
C ALA A 61 -8.10 5.59 21.16
N ASP A 62 -8.49 4.78 20.16
CA ASP A 62 -7.66 3.70 19.67
C ASP A 62 -6.37 4.21 19.01
N VAL A 63 -6.44 5.27 18.19
CA VAL A 63 -5.26 5.91 17.59
C VAL A 63 -4.29 6.40 18.66
N ASP A 64 -4.77 7.03 19.73
CA ASP A 64 -3.94 7.50 20.85
C ASP A 64 -3.28 6.34 21.59
N LYS A 65 -4.02 5.24 21.80
CA LYS A 65 -3.49 3.98 22.35
C LYS A 65 -2.36 3.44 21.46
N PHE A 66 -2.59 3.31 20.15
CA PHE A 66 -1.58 2.79 19.21
C PHE A 66 -0.41 3.76 18.99
N THR A 67 -0.61 5.07 19.17
CA THR A 67 0.47 6.06 19.21
C THR A 67 1.41 5.76 20.39
N THR A 68 0.84 5.57 21.59
CA THR A 68 1.61 5.21 22.78
C THR A 68 2.38 3.91 22.60
N ILE A 69 1.75 2.88 22.03
CA ILE A 69 2.39 1.59 21.71
C ILE A 69 3.55 1.77 20.73
N ASN A 70 3.34 2.55 19.65
CA ASN A 70 4.38 2.83 18.65
C ASN A 70 5.57 3.58 19.26
N GLU A 71 5.32 4.54 20.16
CA GLU A 71 6.38 5.27 20.87
C GLU A 71 7.20 4.36 21.79
N ILE A 72 6.56 3.39 22.46
CA ILE A 72 7.26 2.40 23.29
C ILE A 72 8.13 1.50 22.42
N LEU A 73 7.60 1.02 21.29
CA LEU A 73 8.33 0.11 20.39
C LEU A 73 9.51 0.79 19.69
N THR A 74 9.35 2.04 19.28
CA THR A 74 10.37 2.76 18.48
C THR A 74 11.31 3.62 19.31
N GLY A 75 10.97 3.90 20.57
CA GLY A 75 11.67 4.86 21.43
C GLY A 75 11.57 6.31 20.95
N SER A 76 10.68 6.60 20.00
CA SER A 76 10.55 7.92 19.36
C SER A 76 9.09 8.33 19.25
N SER A 77 8.79 9.61 19.43
CA SER A 77 7.45 10.14 19.20
C SER A 77 7.10 10.14 17.70
N VAL A 78 5.81 10.02 17.40
CA VAL A 78 5.26 10.11 16.03
C VAL A 78 5.38 11.55 15.55
N GLN A 79 6.26 11.81 14.58
CA GLN A 79 6.63 13.17 14.17
C GLN A 79 6.11 13.58 12.80
N ASN A 80 5.75 12.64 11.93
CA ASN A 80 5.36 12.94 10.56
C ASN A 80 4.04 12.29 10.16
N GLU A 81 3.45 12.79 9.08
CA GLU A 81 2.15 12.32 8.57
C GLU A 81 2.16 10.83 8.20
N GLN A 82 3.25 10.33 7.63
CA GLN A 82 3.36 8.93 7.24
C GLN A 82 3.30 7.98 8.46
N GLN A 83 3.96 8.36 9.56
CA GLN A 83 3.88 7.63 10.82
C GLN A 83 2.46 7.68 11.41
N GLN A 84 1.78 8.84 11.34
CA GLN A 84 0.39 8.96 11.78
C GLN A 84 -0.56 8.09 10.95
N ILE A 85 -0.36 8.02 9.63
CA ILE A 85 -1.12 7.13 8.74
C ILE A 85 -0.89 5.67 9.15
N SER A 86 0.35 5.28 9.42
CA SER A 86 0.69 3.92 9.85
C SER A 86 -0.02 3.56 11.16
N VAL A 87 0.03 4.43 12.16
CA VAL A 87 -0.65 4.23 13.46
C VAL A 87 -2.16 4.09 13.26
N ARG A 88 -2.79 4.96 12.46
CA ARG A 88 -4.23 4.89 12.15
C ARG A 88 -4.60 3.60 11.43
N ASN A 89 -3.76 3.12 10.52
CA ASN A 89 -3.98 1.84 9.84
C ASN A 89 -3.88 0.66 10.81
N THR A 90 -2.91 0.68 11.72
CA THR A 90 -2.78 -0.35 12.76
C THR A 90 -3.98 -0.38 13.70
N ALA A 91 -4.46 0.80 14.15
CA ALA A 91 -5.67 0.91 14.97
C ALA A 91 -6.90 0.35 14.23
N TRP A 92 -7.07 0.68 12.95
CA TRP A 92 -8.18 0.18 12.13
C TRP A 92 -8.11 -1.33 11.93
N GLN A 93 -6.92 -1.88 11.67
CA GLN A 93 -6.73 -3.32 11.54
C GLN A 93 -7.08 -4.06 12.83
N ALA A 94 -6.70 -3.52 13.99
CA ALA A 94 -7.06 -4.10 15.29
C ALA A 94 -8.58 -4.14 15.51
N LEU A 95 -9.32 -3.14 15.03
CA LEU A 95 -10.79 -3.14 15.06
C LEU A 95 -11.39 -4.20 14.12
N ILE A 96 -10.83 -4.37 12.92
CA ILE A 96 -11.22 -5.45 12.00
C ILE A 96 -10.97 -6.80 12.65
N ASP A 97 -9.80 -7.01 13.24
CA ASP A 97 -9.46 -8.24 13.92
C ASP A 97 -10.44 -8.55 15.05
N GLN A 98 -10.78 -7.56 15.85
CA GLN A 98 -11.69 -7.72 16.98
C GLN A 98 -13.15 -7.95 16.56
N TYR A 99 -13.69 -7.09 15.70
CA TYR A 99 -15.14 -7.06 15.41
C TYR A 99 -15.55 -7.95 14.23
N LEU A 100 -14.60 -8.35 13.41
CA LEU A 100 -14.86 -9.24 12.29
C LEU A 100 -14.20 -10.60 12.52
N PHE A 101 -12.87 -10.67 12.54
CA PHE A 101 -12.14 -11.93 12.52
C PHE A 101 -12.34 -12.75 13.78
N VAL A 102 -12.03 -12.23 14.97
CA VAL A 102 -12.15 -12.96 16.25
C VAL A 102 -13.60 -13.35 16.52
N LYS A 103 -14.56 -12.47 16.17
CA LYS A 103 -16.00 -12.77 16.27
C LYS A 103 -16.39 -13.97 15.40
N ASN A 104 -15.91 -14.02 14.15
CA ASN A 104 -16.19 -15.15 13.25
C ASN A 104 -15.46 -16.42 13.69
N ALA A 105 -14.24 -16.32 14.19
CA ALA A 105 -13.50 -17.45 14.74
C ALA A 105 -14.24 -18.07 15.96
N LYS A 106 -14.74 -17.22 16.86
CA LYS A 106 -15.58 -17.67 17.98
C LYS A 106 -16.90 -18.28 17.51
N ALA A 107 -17.54 -17.72 16.51
CA ALA A 107 -18.77 -18.27 15.90
C ALA A 107 -18.51 -19.63 15.21
N ALA A 108 -17.32 -19.88 14.70
CA ALA A 108 -16.89 -21.18 14.17
C ALA A 108 -16.56 -22.21 15.29
N GLY A 109 -16.74 -21.85 16.57
CA GLY A 109 -16.51 -22.72 17.70
C GLY A 109 -15.07 -22.73 18.24
N LEU A 110 -14.21 -21.84 17.75
CA LEU A 110 -12.84 -21.72 18.27
C LEU A 110 -12.83 -20.91 19.57
N SER A 111 -11.96 -21.32 20.49
CA SER A 111 -11.72 -20.62 21.75
C SER A 111 -10.23 -20.62 22.07
N VAL A 112 -9.80 -19.61 22.80
CA VAL A 112 -8.47 -19.52 23.43
C VAL A 112 -8.73 -19.43 24.93
N GLY A 113 -8.34 -20.48 25.69
CA GLY A 113 -8.57 -20.57 27.11
C GLY A 113 -7.45 -19.95 27.96
N GLU A 114 -7.70 -19.81 29.27
CA GLU A 114 -6.71 -19.24 30.20
C GLU A 114 -5.41 -20.04 30.26
N GLU A 115 -5.50 -21.38 30.31
CA GLU A 115 -4.32 -22.26 30.32
C GLU A 115 -3.50 -22.10 29.03
N GLU A 116 -4.18 -21.99 27.89
CA GLU A 116 -3.53 -21.75 26.60
C GLU A 116 -2.87 -20.36 26.55
N MET A 117 -3.51 -19.35 27.12
CA MET A 117 -2.89 -18.02 27.24
C MET A 117 -1.60 -18.05 28.07
N VAL A 118 -1.59 -18.80 29.18
CA VAL A 118 -0.35 -18.99 29.96
C VAL A 118 0.73 -19.68 29.14
N GLU A 119 0.37 -20.70 28.37
CA GLU A 119 1.31 -21.45 27.52
C GLU A 119 1.94 -20.55 26.43
N ILE A 120 1.12 -19.77 25.72
CA ILE A 120 1.63 -18.88 24.65
C ILE A 120 2.39 -17.65 25.15
N PHE A 121 2.35 -17.35 26.46
CA PHE A 121 3.15 -16.27 27.05
C PHE A 121 4.45 -16.76 27.67
N SER A 122 4.47 -17.90 28.33
CA SER A 122 5.62 -18.33 29.12
C SER A 122 5.84 -19.85 29.19
N GLY A 123 5.10 -20.60 28.36
CA GLY A 123 5.24 -22.06 28.24
C GLY A 123 6.30 -22.50 27.26
N ASP A 124 6.15 -23.70 26.72
CA ASP A 124 7.07 -24.30 25.75
C ASP A 124 6.88 -23.74 24.32
N ILE A 125 5.67 -23.25 24.01
CA ILE A 125 5.32 -22.70 22.69
C ILE A 125 4.92 -21.23 22.83
N VAL A 126 5.90 -20.36 22.99
CA VAL A 126 5.68 -18.93 23.16
C VAL A 126 5.25 -18.28 21.85
N SER A 127 4.17 -17.48 21.90
CA SER A 127 3.67 -16.72 20.74
C SER A 127 4.75 -15.88 20.08
N PRO A 128 4.82 -15.81 18.75
CA PRO A 128 5.72 -14.89 18.04
C PRO A 128 5.59 -13.42 18.49
N VAL A 129 4.38 -12.99 18.90
CA VAL A 129 4.13 -11.64 19.46
C VAL A 129 4.99 -11.37 20.69
N ILE A 130 5.28 -12.39 21.47
CA ILE A 130 6.08 -12.32 22.69
C ILE A 130 7.53 -12.69 22.40
N SER A 131 7.77 -13.85 21.75
CA SER A 131 9.10 -14.40 21.55
C SER A 131 9.97 -13.59 20.57
N GLN A 132 9.38 -12.85 19.66
CA GLN A 132 10.08 -11.94 18.72
C GLN A 132 10.10 -10.49 19.19
N ASN A 133 9.55 -10.19 20.36
CA ASN A 133 9.56 -8.85 20.91
C ASN A 133 10.93 -8.53 21.51
N PRO A 134 11.66 -7.52 21.00
CA PRO A 134 12.99 -7.19 21.48
C PRO A 134 13.07 -6.91 22.99
N ALA A 135 11.99 -6.42 23.59
CA ALA A 135 11.93 -6.17 25.03
C ALA A 135 12.00 -7.45 25.89
N PHE A 136 11.70 -8.60 25.30
CA PHE A 136 11.68 -9.90 25.99
C PHE A 136 12.73 -10.88 25.45
N CYS A 137 13.68 -10.39 24.65
CA CYS A 137 14.79 -11.17 24.12
C CYS A 137 16.07 -10.85 24.88
N ASP A 138 16.95 -11.85 24.97
CA ASP A 138 18.32 -11.67 25.42
C ASP A 138 19.17 -10.94 24.35
N GLN A 139 20.45 -10.76 24.64
CA GLN A 139 21.37 -10.08 23.72
C GLN A 139 21.61 -10.83 22.40
N ASN A 140 21.25 -12.10 22.33
CA ASN A 140 21.33 -12.94 21.13
C ASN A 140 20.04 -12.95 20.31
N GLY A 141 19.01 -12.21 20.76
CA GLY A 141 17.69 -12.18 20.15
C GLY A 141 16.83 -13.40 20.49
N VAL A 142 17.20 -14.17 21.53
CA VAL A 142 16.45 -15.34 22.00
C VAL A 142 15.53 -14.90 23.12
N PHE A 143 14.29 -15.41 23.09
CA PHE A 143 13.30 -15.12 24.13
C PHE A 143 13.82 -15.47 25.54
N SER A 144 13.67 -14.54 26.48
CA SER A 144 14.01 -14.68 27.90
C SER A 144 12.77 -14.54 28.78
N LYS A 145 12.42 -15.60 29.46
CA LYS A 145 11.31 -15.60 30.43
C LYS A 145 11.58 -14.64 31.60
N GLU A 146 12.85 -14.50 31.98
CA GLU A 146 13.28 -13.57 33.03
C GLU A 146 13.04 -12.13 32.61
N ALA A 147 13.33 -11.75 31.35
CA ALA A 147 13.05 -10.42 30.83
C ALA A 147 11.54 -10.11 30.80
N LEU A 148 10.71 -11.08 30.44
CA LEU A 148 9.27 -10.96 30.49
C LEU A 148 8.78 -10.73 31.92
N LEU A 149 9.23 -11.52 32.89
CA LEU A 149 8.87 -11.38 34.30
C LEU A 149 9.31 -10.05 34.89
N GLN A 150 10.50 -9.57 34.52
CA GLN A 150 10.98 -8.24 34.90
C GLN A 150 10.10 -7.14 34.35
N PHE A 151 9.68 -7.24 33.08
CA PHE A 151 8.76 -6.30 32.48
C PHE A 151 7.40 -6.27 33.19
N ILE A 152 6.82 -7.42 33.51
CA ILE A 152 5.55 -7.53 34.25
C ILE A 152 5.69 -6.88 35.64
N SER A 153 6.78 -7.13 36.33
CA SER A 153 7.06 -6.48 37.64
C SER A 153 7.22 -4.97 37.51
N TYR A 154 7.78 -4.49 36.39
CA TYR A 154 7.93 -3.06 36.13
C TYR A 154 6.59 -2.34 35.92
N ILE A 155 5.61 -3.00 35.28
CA ILE A 155 4.27 -2.44 35.06
C ILE A 155 3.62 -2.02 36.38
N GLU A 156 3.76 -2.83 37.47
CA GLU A 156 3.19 -2.52 38.77
C GLU A 156 3.73 -1.22 39.37
N SER A 157 4.93 -0.80 38.98
CA SER A 157 5.59 0.44 39.43
C SER A 157 5.37 1.63 38.48
N ASP A 158 4.80 1.42 37.30
CA ASP A 158 4.59 2.47 36.29
C ASP A 158 3.42 3.39 36.66
N GLN A 159 3.71 4.56 37.16
CA GLN A 159 2.70 5.60 37.50
C GLN A 159 2.08 6.26 36.26
N THR A 160 2.66 6.07 35.06
CA THR A 160 2.15 6.68 33.82
C THR A 160 1.06 5.84 33.15
N GLY A 161 0.96 4.57 33.49
CA GLY A 161 0.05 3.59 32.87
C GLY A 161 0.38 3.23 31.43
N ARG A 162 1.48 3.75 30.85
CA ARG A 162 1.85 3.50 29.44
C ARG A 162 2.23 2.04 29.20
N PHE A 163 2.97 1.43 30.13
CA PHE A 163 3.37 0.04 30.00
C PHE A 163 2.20 -0.92 30.26
N GLN A 164 1.19 -0.51 31.03
CA GLN A 164 -0.06 -1.28 31.13
C GLN A 164 -0.80 -1.30 29.80
N ILE A 165 -0.92 -0.16 29.09
CA ILE A 165 -1.52 -0.09 27.74
C ILE A 165 -0.79 -1.01 26.78
N TYR A 166 0.54 -1.04 26.85
CA TYR A 166 1.36 -1.91 26.01
C TYR A 166 1.17 -3.40 26.36
N TRP A 167 1.09 -3.74 27.63
CA TRP A 167 0.83 -5.09 28.09
C TRP A 167 -0.54 -5.62 27.65
N ASP A 168 -1.59 -4.81 27.81
CA ASP A 168 -2.93 -5.16 27.37
C ASP A 168 -2.98 -5.39 25.85
N TYR A 169 -2.24 -4.59 25.11
CA TYR A 169 -2.08 -4.80 23.66
C TYR A 169 -1.38 -6.11 23.34
N LEU A 170 -0.31 -6.46 24.03
CA LEU A 170 0.41 -7.71 23.80
C LEU A 170 -0.48 -8.94 24.11
N GLN A 171 -1.28 -8.87 25.18
CA GLN A 171 -2.24 -9.93 25.52
C GLN A 171 -3.28 -10.08 24.40
N GLN A 172 -3.87 -8.99 23.95
CA GLN A 172 -4.86 -9.01 22.87
C GLN A 172 -4.24 -9.48 21.55
N ALA A 173 -3.04 -9.04 21.22
CA ALA A 173 -2.33 -9.41 20.01
C ALA A 173 -1.97 -10.91 19.99
N ALA A 174 -1.50 -11.46 21.12
CA ALA A 174 -1.20 -12.89 21.26
C ALA A 174 -2.47 -13.76 21.18
N GLU A 175 -3.55 -13.35 21.84
CA GLU A 175 -4.85 -14.03 21.72
C GLU A 175 -5.35 -14.02 20.27
N THR A 176 -5.31 -12.85 19.62
CA THR A 176 -5.72 -12.70 18.21
C THR A 176 -4.86 -13.57 17.30
N GLN A 177 -3.54 -13.58 17.48
CA GLN A 177 -2.61 -14.43 16.74
C GLN A 177 -2.95 -15.92 16.90
N GLN A 178 -3.35 -16.34 18.10
CA GLN A 178 -3.75 -17.72 18.37
C GLN A 178 -5.07 -18.06 17.66
N TYR A 179 -6.05 -17.15 17.64
CA TYR A 179 -7.25 -17.32 16.82
C TYR A 179 -6.91 -17.44 15.33
N TYR A 180 -5.98 -16.63 14.83
CA TYR A 180 -5.49 -16.73 13.45
C TYR A 180 -4.88 -18.10 13.19
N ALA A 181 -3.99 -18.57 14.03
CA ALA A 181 -3.33 -19.85 13.86
C ALA A 181 -4.35 -21.01 13.81
N LYS A 182 -5.32 -21.02 14.74
CA LYS A 182 -6.38 -22.03 14.78
C LYS A 182 -7.30 -21.98 13.57
N TYR A 183 -7.78 -20.79 13.23
CA TYR A 183 -8.70 -20.59 12.11
C TYR A 183 -8.07 -20.95 10.77
N MET A 184 -6.84 -20.49 10.54
CA MET A 184 -6.11 -20.77 9.30
C MET A 184 -5.71 -22.26 9.21
N SER A 185 -5.37 -22.89 10.34
CA SER A 185 -5.14 -24.34 10.38
C SER A 185 -6.41 -25.11 10.06
N LEU A 186 -7.54 -24.74 10.66
CA LEU A 186 -8.84 -25.35 10.36
C LEU A 186 -9.18 -25.21 8.88
N PHE A 187 -9.01 -24.01 8.33
CA PHE A 187 -9.31 -23.73 6.93
C PHE A 187 -8.38 -24.47 5.97
N SER A 188 -7.07 -24.41 6.18
CA SER A 188 -6.09 -25.10 5.32
C SER A 188 -6.25 -26.62 5.36
N GLN A 189 -6.56 -27.19 6.55
CA GLN A 189 -6.78 -28.61 6.72
C GLN A 189 -8.14 -29.11 6.21
N SER A 190 -9.10 -28.22 5.99
CA SER A 190 -10.36 -28.56 5.35
C SER A 190 -10.20 -28.79 3.82
N ASN A 191 -9.13 -28.27 3.24
CA ASN A 191 -8.80 -28.48 1.83
C ASN A 191 -8.04 -29.80 1.65
N ILE A 192 -8.78 -30.89 1.69
CA ILE A 192 -8.22 -32.24 1.54
C ILE A 192 -8.26 -32.64 0.07
N ALA A 193 -7.09 -32.71 -0.56
CA ALA A 193 -6.95 -33.30 -1.87
C ALA A 193 -7.20 -34.83 -1.78
N ASN A 194 -8.33 -35.30 -2.30
CA ASN A 194 -8.60 -36.73 -2.35
C ASN A 194 -7.92 -37.40 -3.56
N ALA A 195 -7.81 -38.74 -3.52
CA ALA A 195 -7.11 -39.49 -4.57
C ALA A 195 -7.71 -39.29 -5.98
N LEU A 196 -9.02 -39.04 -6.08
CA LEU A 196 -9.68 -38.77 -7.37
C LEU A 196 -9.25 -37.41 -7.92
N MET A 197 -9.28 -36.36 -7.10
CA MET A 197 -8.82 -35.01 -7.50
C MET A 197 -7.35 -35.03 -7.93
N LEU A 198 -6.49 -35.70 -7.17
CA LEU A 198 -5.07 -35.83 -7.52
C LEU A 198 -4.88 -36.58 -8.84
N SER A 199 -5.60 -37.70 -9.04
CA SER A 199 -5.52 -38.47 -10.29
C SER A 199 -6.04 -37.68 -11.50
N GLU A 200 -7.08 -36.87 -11.34
CA GLU A 200 -7.57 -35.96 -12.39
C GLU A 200 -6.53 -34.89 -12.72
N GLN A 201 -5.91 -34.24 -11.74
CA GLN A 201 -4.85 -33.27 -11.97
C GLN A 201 -3.65 -33.88 -12.68
N VAL A 202 -3.26 -35.10 -12.30
CA VAL A 202 -2.18 -35.83 -12.99
C VAL A 202 -2.57 -36.14 -14.43
N ALA A 203 -3.80 -36.57 -14.66
CA ALA A 203 -4.30 -36.85 -16.01
C ALA A 203 -4.38 -35.61 -16.89
N GLU A 204 -4.91 -34.49 -16.34
CA GLU A 204 -5.03 -33.23 -17.06
C GLU A 204 -3.66 -32.65 -17.50
N ASN A 205 -2.61 -32.87 -16.70
CA ASN A 205 -1.28 -32.41 -17.03
C ASN A 205 -0.52 -33.39 -17.96
N ASN A 206 -0.69 -34.68 -17.76
CA ASN A 206 0.02 -35.70 -18.52
C ASN A 206 -0.67 -36.09 -19.83
N ASN A 207 -2.00 -35.96 -19.93
CA ASN A 207 -2.71 -36.21 -21.18
C ASN A 207 -2.54 -35.02 -22.10
N THR A 208 -1.82 -35.26 -23.17
CA THR A 208 -1.58 -34.27 -24.21
C THR A 208 -2.25 -34.71 -25.52
N PHE A 209 -2.48 -33.76 -26.38
CA PHE A 209 -3.00 -34.05 -27.74
C PHE A 209 -2.25 -33.23 -28.79
N ASN A 210 -2.14 -33.80 -29.98
CA ASN A 210 -1.62 -33.14 -31.14
C ASN A 210 -2.79 -32.68 -32.00
N VAL A 211 -2.73 -31.48 -32.53
CA VAL A 211 -3.86 -30.88 -33.23
C VAL A 211 -3.42 -30.13 -34.47
N GLU A 212 -4.13 -30.39 -35.57
CA GLU A 212 -4.15 -29.56 -36.77
C GLU A 212 -5.34 -28.62 -36.70
N PHE A 213 -5.13 -27.33 -36.96
CA PHE A 213 -6.23 -26.38 -36.96
C PHE A 213 -6.05 -25.27 -37.98
N VAL A 214 -7.17 -24.72 -38.39
CA VAL A 214 -7.29 -23.49 -39.16
C VAL A 214 -7.99 -22.47 -38.31
N MET A 215 -7.44 -21.27 -38.20
CA MET A 215 -8.03 -20.19 -37.42
C MET A 215 -8.33 -19.00 -38.33
N VAL A 216 -9.58 -18.55 -38.30
CA VAL A 216 -10.03 -17.33 -38.97
C VAL A 216 -10.21 -16.27 -37.88
N PRO A 217 -9.33 -15.26 -37.79
CA PRO A 217 -9.41 -14.27 -36.76
C PRO A 217 -10.65 -13.39 -36.88
N PHE A 218 -11.14 -12.87 -35.78
CA PHE A 218 -12.15 -11.82 -35.83
C PHE A 218 -11.53 -10.57 -36.44
N GLY A 219 -12.15 -10.03 -37.49
CA GLY A 219 -11.70 -8.78 -38.10
C GLY A 219 -11.89 -7.58 -37.16
N PHE A 220 -11.05 -6.57 -37.30
CA PHE A 220 -11.19 -5.31 -36.56
C PHE A 220 -12.35 -4.42 -37.07
N ALA A 221 -12.93 -4.74 -38.23
CA ALA A 221 -14.02 -3.98 -38.81
C ALA A 221 -15.34 -4.25 -38.07
N VAL A 222 -16.00 -3.19 -37.64
CA VAL A 222 -17.31 -3.29 -37.01
C VAL A 222 -18.36 -3.69 -38.06
N ASP A 223 -19.03 -4.82 -37.85
CA ASP A 223 -20.14 -5.25 -38.68
C ASP A 223 -21.44 -4.56 -38.24
N SER A 224 -21.90 -3.59 -39.03
CA SER A 224 -23.12 -2.82 -38.75
C SER A 224 -24.42 -3.64 -38.78
N THR A 225 -24.39 -4.88 -39.27
CA THR A 225 -25.55 -5.77 -39.27
C THR A 225 -25.76 -6.47 -37.92
N ILE A 226 -24.77 -6.46 -37.05
CA ILE A 226 -24.84 -7.05 -35.72
C ILE A 226 -25.40 -6.01 -34.75
N VAL A 227 -26.62 -6.25 -34.31
CA VAL A 227 -27.29 -5.37 -33.38
C VAL A 227 -27.38 -6.03 -32.01
N VAL A 228 -26.93 -5.29 -30.97
CA VAL A 228 -27.12 -5.65 -29.57
C VAL A 228 -28.21 -4.73 -28.99
N SER A 229 -29.31 -5.31 -28.60
CA SER A 229 -30.48 -4.59 -28.05
C SER A 229 -30.27 -4.25 -26.56
N ASP A 230 -30.92 -3.21 -26.08
CA ASP A 230 -30.92 -2.84 -24.67
C ASP A 230 -31.55 -3.92 -23.77
N SER A 231 -32.44 -4.74 -24.31
CA SER A 231 -33.02 -5.87 -23.57
C SER A 231 -32.01 -6.97 -23.31
N GLU A 232 -31.10 -7.24 -24.26
CA GLU A 232 -29.99 -8.21 -24.11
C GLU A 232 -28.96 -7.69 -23.10
N ILE A 233 -28.61 -6.40 -23.19
CA ILE A 233 -27.73 -5.74 -22.22
C ILE A 233 -28.30 -5.87 -20.81
N LYS A 234 -29.61 -5.60 -20.63
CA LYS A 234 -30.27 -5.74 -19.34
C LYS A 234 -30.27 -7.18 -18.84
N LYS A 235 -30.58 -8.14 -19.70
CA LYS A 235 -30.54 -9.58 -19.34
C LYS A 235 -29.15 -10.02 -18.91
N TYR A 236 -28.13 -9.63 -19.65
CA TYR A 236 -26.73 -9.93 -19.31
C TYR A 236 -26.34 -9.32 -17.98
N TYR A 237 -26.65 -8.02 -17.78
CA TYR A 237 -26.39 -7.31 -16.53
C TYR A 237 -27.01 -8.02 -15.32
N GLU A 238 -28.29 -8.37 -15.38
CA GLU A 238 -29.00 -9.01 -14.26
C GLU A 238 -28.43 -10.39 -13.92
N SER A 239 -28.02 -11.17 -14.93
CA SER A 239 -27.40 -12.48 -14.71
C SER A 239 -25.95 -12.39 -14.18
N HIS A 240 -25.28 -11.28 -14.41
CA HIS A 240 -23.89 -11.04 -14.01
C HIS A 240 -23.72 -9.91 -13.00
N LYS A 241 -24.81 -9.49 -12.34
CA LYS A 241 -24.85 -8.31 -11.48
C LYS A 241 -23.75 -8.27 -10.42
N LYS A 242 -23.38 -9.43 -9.85
CA LYS A 242 -22.33 -9.54 -8.83
C LYS A 242 -20.95 -9.04 -9.33
N PHE A 243 -20.67 -9.15 -10.63
CA PHE A 243 -19.41 -8.66 -11.21
C PHE A 243 -19.35 -7.14 -11.36
N TYR A 244 -20.49 -6.46 -11.21
CA TYR A 244 -20.60 -5.00 -11.32
C TYR A 244 -20.70 -4.29 -9.97
N LYS A 245 -20.30 -4.96 -8.88
CA LYS A 245 -20.13 -4.33 -7.56
C LYS A 245 -18.94 -3.35 -7.63
N GLN A 246 -19.14 -2.13 -7.15
CA GLN A 246 -18.12 -1.08 -7.18
C GLN A 246 -18.11 -0.29 -5.88
N GLN A 247 -16.96 0.26 -5.55
CA GLN A 247 -16.81 1.25 -4.48
C GLN A 247 -17.18 2.65 -4.99
N ALA A 248 -17.55 3.55 -4.06
CA ALA A 248 -17.71 4.95 -4.40
C ALA A 248 -16.43 5.51 -4.99
N SER A 249 -16.53 6.15 -6.16
CA SER A 249 -15.34 6.69 -6.84
C SER A 249 -15.68 7.92 -7.68
N ARG A 250 -14.65 8.63 -8.10
CA ARG A 250 -14.73 9.82 -8.95
C ARG A 250 -13.79 9.68 -10.14
N ASP A 251 -14.25 10.13 -11.30
CA ASP A 251 -13.33 10.48 -12.38
C ASP A 251 -13.09 11.98 -12.31
N ILE A 252 -11.83 12.37 -12.35
CA ILE A 252 -11.40 13.77 -12.42
C ILE A 252 -10.42 13.99 -13.57
N GLU A 253 -10.39 15.20 -14.07
CA GLU A 253 -9.27 15.75 -14.83
C GLU A 253 -8.67 16.88 -14.03
N TYR A 254 -7.34 16.95 -13.96
CA TYR A 254 -6.66 17.96 -13.18
C TYR A 254 -5.45 18.54 -13.92
N VAL A 255 -5.19 19.82 -13.68
CA VAL A 255 -3.99 20.55 -14.14
C VAL A 255 -3.11 20.85 -12.94
N VAL A 256 -1.81 20.67 -13.11
CA VAL A 256 -0.79 20.95 -12.10
C VAL A 256 0.10 22.07 -12.56
N PHE A 257 0.30 23.07 -11.72
CA PHE A 257 1.32 24.09 -11.85
C PHE A 257 2.37 23.84 -10.79
N GLU A 258 3.52 23.31 -11.21
CA GLU A 258 4.62 23.00 -10.34
C GLU A 258 5.51 24.22 -10.11
N VAL A 259 5.86 24.51 -8.87
CA VAL A 259 6.79 25.57 -8.49
C VAL A 259 8.21 25.05 -8.65
N VAL A 260 8.87 25.41 -9.75
CA VAL A 260 10.25 25.04 -10.06
C VAL A 260 11.15 26.28 -9.95
N PRO A 261 12.34 26.18 -9.30
CA PRO A 261 13.30 27.28 -9.27
C PRO A 261 13.67 27.76 -10.67
N THR A 262 13.67 29.08 -10.89
CA THR A 262 14.07 29.69 -12.15
C THR A 262 15.59 29.76 -12.29
N ALA A 263 16.08 30.18 -13.47
CA ALA A 263 17.50 30.39 -13.69
C ALA A 263 18.07 31.45 -12.72
N GLU A 264 17.27 32.46 -12.38
CA GLU A 264 17.61 33.50 -11.41
C GLU A 264 17.73 32.93 -9.99
N ASP A 265 16.81 32.03 -9.59
CA ASP A 265 16.86 31.37 -8.30
C ASP A 265 18.11 30.46 -8.20
N ILE A 266 18.41 29.73 -9.28
CA ILE A 266 19.61 28.89 -9.39
C ILE A 266 20.89 29.74 -9.29
N ALA A 267 20.94 30.87 -10.01
CA ALA A 267 22.06 31.78 -9.94
C ALA A 267 22.22 32.41 -8.54
N ALA A 268 21.12 32.76 -7.87
CA ALA A 268 21.14 33.28 -6.50
C ALA A 268 21.68 32.25 -5.49
N ALA A 269 21.32 30.98 -5.62
CA ALA A 269 21.87 29.91 -4.78
C ALA A 269 23.39 29.77 -4.98
N ASN A 270 23.87 29.78 -6.24
CA ASN A 270 25.30 29.75 -6.54
C ASN A 270 26.03 30.95 -5.95
N GLN A 271 25.49 32.16 -6.13
CA GLN A 271 26.07 33.38 -5.57
C GLN A 271 26.12 33.34 -4.03
N SER A 272 25.09 32.81 -3.39
CA SER A 272 25.05 32.67 -1.93
C SER A 272 26.13 31.70 -1.40
N LEU A 273 26.48 30.65 -2.17
CA LEU A 273 27.60 29.78 -1.85
C LEU A 273 28.93 30.50 -2.03
N ILE A 274 29.11 31.17 -3.16
CA ILE A 274 30.35 31.92 -3.48
C ILE A 274 30.61 32.99 -2.42
N ALA A 275 29.60 33.70 -1.95
CA ALA A 275 29.72 34.75 -0.93
C ALA A 275 30.33 34.27 0.39
N VAL A 276 30.21 33.01 0.74
CA VAL A 276 30.73 32.44 1.98
C VAL A 276 31.88 31.43 1.76
N TYR A 277 32.30 31.27 0.51
CA TYR A 277 33.32 30.28 0.11
C TYR A 277 34.68 30.50 0.78
N ASP A 278 35.19 31.73 0.82
CA ASP A 278 36.49 32.04 1.41
C ASP A 278 36.51 31.80 2.93
N GLU A 279 35.39 32.07 3.59
CA GLU A 279 35.21 31.75 5.01
C GLU A 279 35.14 30.25 5.23
N PHE A 280 34.42 29.51 4.38
CA PHE A 280 34.38 28.04 4.40
C PHE A 280 35.78 27.45 4.28
N ALA A 281 36.59 27.99 3.36
CA ALA A 281 37.94 27.50 3.12
C ALA A 281 38.88 27.71 4.32
N SER A 282 38.68 28.74 5.14
CA SER A 282 39.60 29.17 6.19
C SER A 282 39.08 28.95 7.63
N THR A 283 37.79 28.80 7.84
CA THR A 283 37.21 28.69 9.19
C THR A 283 37.80 27.55 10.02
N ALA A 284 38.05 27.82 11.30
CA ALA A 284 38.46 26.83 12.29
C ALA A 284 37.24 26.12 12.94
N ASN A 285 36.07 26.81 13.00
CA ASN A 285 34.85 26.25 13.59
C ASN A 285 33.84 25.84 12.49
N MET A 286 34.16 24.74 11.81
CA MET A 286 33.38 24.23 10.70
C MET A 286 31.93 23.92 11.08
N LYS A 287 31.69 23.37 12.26
CA LYS A 287 30.34 23.00 12.72
C LYS A 287 29.41 24.21 12.82
N SER A 288 29.85 25.27 13.49
CA SER A 288 29.06 26.51 13.62
C SER A 288 28.91 27.21 12.27
N PHE A 289 29.93 27.17 11.42
CA PHE A 289 29.88 27.76 10.10
C PHE A 289 28.82 27.08 9.21
N LEU A 290 28.85 25.76 9.12
CA LEU A 290 27.87 25.01 8.28
C LEU A 290 26.45 25.14 8.84
N LEU A 291 26.28 25.17 10.17
CA LEU A 291 24.95 25.40 10.77
C LEU A 291 24.35 26.75 10.36
N ALA A 292 25.18 27.78 10.21
CA ALA A 292 24.72 29.13 9.83
C ALA A 292 24.61 29.34 8.32
N ASN A 293 25.45 28.67 7.53
CA ASN A 293 25.66 29.02 6.12
C ASN A 293 25.40 27.88 5.11
N SER A 294 25.00 26.69 5.55
CA SER A 294 24.81 25.53 4.67
C SER A 294 23.45 24.89 4.86
N ASP A 295 22.90 24.34 3.77
CA ASP A 295 21.69 23.51 3.81
C ASP A 295 22.02 22.11 4.36
N ARG A 296 23.30 21.76 4.46
CA ARG A 296 23.82 20.52 5.06
C ARG A 296 24.63 20.81 6.32
N GLN A 297 24.38 20.02 7.37
CA GLN A 297 25.16 20.07 8.59
C GLN A 297 26.41 19.20 8.51
N LEU A 298 27.42 19.48 9.36
CA LEU A 298 28.59 18.63 9.53
C LEU A 298 28.18 17.36 10.27
N ASP A 299 28.35 16.21 9.63
CA ASP A 299 28.03 14.91 10.23
C ASP A 299 29.24 14.22 10.89
N ASN A 300 30.44 14.76 10.71
CA ASN A 300 31.70 14.28 11.26
C ASN A 300 32.04 12.79 10.95
N THR A 301 31.43 12.24 9.90
CA THR A 301 31.53 10.82 9.51
C THR A 301 32.85 10.52 8.78
N TRP A 302 33.44 9.36 9.03
CA TRP A 302 34.55 8.82 8.27
C TRP A 302 34.03 8.12 7.00
N TYR A 303 34.28 8.69 5.84
CA TYR A 303 33.89 8.14 4.55
C TYR A 303 35.00 7.38 3.89
N LYS A 304 34.71 6.24 3.28
CA LYS A 304 35.61 5.57 2.33
C LYS A 304 35.22 5.92 0.88
N ALA A 305 36.12 5.65 -0.05
CA ALA A 305 35.90 5.90 -1.46
C ALA A 305 34.63 5.21 -1.94
N GLY A 306 33.75 5.96 -2.63
CA GLY A 306 32.44 5.52 -3.13
C GLY A 306 31.24 5.91 -2.26
N GLU A 307 31.42 6.13 -0.97
CA GLU A 307 30.30 6.41 -0.06
C GLU A 307 29.68 7.80 -0.25
N LEU A 308 30.48 8.77 -0.69
CA LEU A 308 29.99 10.12 -0.99
C LEU A 308 29.24 10.22 -2.33
N ASN A 309 29.21 9.14 -3.14
CA ASN A 309 28.42 9.08 -4.37
C ASN A 309 26.92 9.30 -4.12
N ARG A 310 26.44 8.98 -2.93
CA ARG A 310 25.04 9.24 -2.51
C ARG A 310 24.69 10.74 -2.46
N VAL A 311 25.71 11.61 -2.29
CA VAL A 311 25.52 13.08 -2.36
C VAL A 311 25.71 13.53 -3.80
N ALA A 312 26.91 13.33 -4.34
CA ALA A 312 27.25 13.50 -5.74
C ALA A 312 28.55 12.78 -6.08
N LYS A 313 28.63 12.17 -7.27
CA LYS A 313 29.85 11.50 -7.74
C LYS A 313 31.05 12.44 -7.74
N ALA A 314 30.86 13.68 -8.19
CA ALA A 314 31.93 14.68 -8.25
C ALA A 314 32.51 15.06 -6.87
N ILE A 315 31.68 15.01 -5.80
CA ILE A 315 32.13 15.19 -4.42
C ILE A 315 33.05 14.03 -4.00
N ASN A 316 32.64 12.80 -4.29
CA ASN A 316 33.43 11.62 -3.99
C ASN A 316 34.77 11.65 -4.76
N ASP A 317 34.70 11.91 -6.06
CA ASP A 317 35.90 11.96 -6.91
C ASP A 317 36.85 13.05 -6.42
N TYR A 318 36.35 14.22 -6.04
CA TYR A 318 37.17 15.26 -5.44
C TYR A 318 37.82 14.81 -4.13
N ALA A 319 37.05 14.31 -3.20
CA ALA A 319 37.50 13.94 -1.87
C ALA A 319 38.61 12.86 -1.91
N PHE A 320 38.56 11.90 -2.84
CA PHE A 320 39.45 10.74 -2.87
C PHE A 320 40.54 10.76 -3.97
N THR A 321 40.43 11.64 -4.96
CA THR A 321 41.40 11.67 -6.08
C THR A 321 42.22 12.95 -6.17
N LYS A 322 41.79 14.06 -5.54
CA LYS A 322 42.51 15.34 -5.61
C LYS A 322 43.22 15.69 -4.32
N ASN A 323 44.40 16.34 -4.42
CA ASN A 323 45.26 16.73 -3.29
C ASN A 323 44.97 18.16 -2.78
N ALA A 324 43.97 18.84 -3.26
CA ALA A 324 43.61 20.18 -2.79
C ALA A 324 42.76 20.08 -1.51
N SER A 325 42.94 21.02 -0.57
CA SER A 325 42.20 21.03 0.70
C SER A 325 40.73 21.42 0.56
N VAL A 326 40.41 22.26 -0.43
CA VAL A 326 39.05 22.73 -0.72
C VAL A 326 38.75 22.62 -2.22
N SER A 327 37.57 22.14 -2.60
CA SER A 327 37.17 22.03 -4.00
C SER A 327 36.79 23.38 -4.60
N GLU A 328 36.85 23.49 -5.91
CA GLU A 328 36.05 24.47 -6.63
C GLU A 328 34.56 24.18 -6.40
N VAL A 329 33.69 25.11 -6.81
CA VAL A 329 32.25 24.89 -6.71
C VAL A 329 31.84 23.76 -7.64
N ILE A 330 31.21 22.75 -7.08
CA ILE A 330 30.68 21.57 -7.77
C ILE A 330 29.18 21.77 -7.97
N THR A 331 28.70 21.65 -9.20
CA THR A 331 27.28 21.74 -9.53
C THR A 331 26.70 20.34 -9.75
N ASN A 332 25.55 20.05 -9.14
CA ASN A 332 24.79 18.84 -9.36
C ASN A 332 23.28 19.16 -9.37
N GLY A 333 22.69 19.23 -10.56
CA GLY A 333 21.31 19.71 -10.72
C GLY A 333 21.15 21.14 -10.21
N ASN A 334 20.22 21.36 -9.30
CA ASN A 334 19.93 22.66 -8.68
C ASN A 334 20.74 22.91 -7.39
N SER A 335 21.69 22.06 -7.05
CA SER A 335 22.51 22.17 -5.85
C SER A 335 23.97 22.49 -6.20
N PHE A 336 24.55 23.33 -5.38
CA PHE A 336 25.96 23.80 -5.46
C PHE A 336 26.69 23.35 -4.20
N TYR A 337 27.90 22.86 -4.37
CA TYR A 337 28.70 22.32 -3.30
C TYR A 337 30.11 22.88 -3.31
N ALA A 338 30.68 23.08 -2.11
CA ALA A 338 32.13 23.13 -1.93
C ALA A 338 32.50 22.08 -0.87
N VAL A 339 33.61 21.40 -1.08
CA VAL A 339 34.05 20.28 -0.24
C VAL A 339 35.41 20.60 0.34
N ARG A 340 35.55 20.45 1.66
CA ARG A 340 36.83 20.56 2.38
C ARG A 340 37.12 19.24 3.05
N VAL A 341 38.31 18.67 2.76
CA VAL A 341 38.82 17.52 3.47
C VAL A 341 39.35 17.99 4.83
N MET A 342 38.77 17.49 5.90
CA MET A 342 39.08 17.89 7.28
C MET A 342 40.16 17.01 7.89
N GLU A 343 40.02 15.70 7.72
CA GLU A 343 40.92 14.72 8.28
C GLU A 343 41.06 13.52 7.34
N GLU A 344 42.22 12.87 7.37
CA GLU A 344 42.50 11.61 6.69
C GLU A 344 43.08 10.62 7.68
N ALA A 345 42.54 9.40 7.73
CA ALA A 345 43.03 8.36 8.61
C ALA A 345 42.77 6.95 8.07
N MET A 346 43.52 6.00 8.58
CA MET A 346 43.23 4.57 8.44
C MET A 346 42.24 4.17 9.54
N VAL A 347 40.96 3.95 9.16
CA VAL A 347 39.87 3.68 10.10
C VAL A 347 39.22 2.35 9.76
N PRO A 348 38.96 1.44 10.73
CA PRO A 348 38.27 0.18 10.46
C PRO A 348 36.81 0.40 10.03
N ASP A 349 36.23 -0.57 9.34
CA ASP A 349 34.79 -0.54 8.98
C ASP A 349 33.91 -0.92 10.17
N SER A 350 34.40 -1.74 11.08
CA SER A 350 33.74 -2.12 12.32
C SER A 350 34.75 -2.37 13.46
N VAL A 351 34.29 -2.21 14.69
CA VAL A 351 35.01 -2.51 15.91
C VAL A 351 34.21 -3.46 16.79
N TYR A 352 34.93 -4.36 17.48
CA TYR A 352 34.39 -5.32 18.42
C TYR A 352 34.47 -4.72 19.81
N VAL A 353 33.34 -4.46 20.44
CA VAL A 353 33.26 -3.66 21.66
C VAL A 353 32.38 -4.30 22.71
N LYS A 354 32.70 -4.04 23.98
CA LYS A 354 31.76 -4.08 25.10
C LYS A 354 31.37 -2.66 25.48
N TYR A 355 30.18 -2.43 26.01
CA TYR A 355 29.81 -1.11 26.49
C TYR A 355 28.94 -1.17 27.75
N ALA A 356 28.95 -0.09 28.54
CA ALA A 356 28.16 0.07 29.74
C ALA A 356 27.80 1.56 29.94
N PRO A 357 26.70 1.89 30.64
CA PRO A 357 26.36 3.26 30.96
C PRO A 357 27.47 3.94 31.80
N ALA A 358 27.89 5.14 31.39
CA ALA A 358 29.00 5.88 32.06
C ALA A 358 28.66 6.35 33.47
N GLN A 359 27.36 6.50 33.80
CA GLN A 359 26.91 6.96 35.14
C GLN A 359 26.74 5.83 36.15
N SER A 360 27.05 4.57 35.79
CA SER A 360 26.96 3.43 36.69
C SER A 360 28.07 3.45 37.74
N GLU A 361 27.76 3.08 38.98
CA GLU A 361 28.73 3.07 40.09
C GLU A 361 29.90 2.08 39.87
N ASN A 362 29.70 1.02 39.04
CA ASN A 362 30.66 -0.04 38.77
C ASN A 362 30.79 -0.36 37.29
N VAL A 363 31.16 0.62 36.45
CA VAL A 363 31.33 0.47 34.98
C VAL A 363 32.24 -0.72 34.61
N ASP A 364 33.32 -0.93 35.36
CA ASP A 364 34.29 -2.01 35.08
C ASP A 364 33.71 -3.40 35.32
N SER A 365 32.88 -3.57 36.33
CA SER A 365 32.16 -4.82 36.57
C SER A 365 31.14 -5.09 35.49
N LEU A 366 30.40 -4.07 35.05
CA LEU A 366 29.46 -4.18 33.96
C LEU A 366 30.11 -4.54 32.63
N LEU A 367 31.24 -3.90 32.32
CA LEU A 367 32.03 -4.25 31.12
C LEU A 367 32.60 -5.67 31.17
N THR A 368 32.84 -6.23 32.38
CA THR A 368 33.32 -7.60 32.50
C THR A 368 32.25 -8.61 32.07
N VAL A 369 30.99 -8.39 32.47
CA VAL A 369 29.87 -9.30 32.18
C VAL A 369 29.17 -8.99 30.88
N ALA A 370 29.34 -7.79 30.30
CA ALA A 370 28.74 -7.40 29.03
C ALA A 370 29.20 -8.31 27.90
N GLU A 371 28.26 -8.73 27.07
CA GLU A 371 28.54 -9.48 25.86
C GLU A 371 29.15 -8.55 24.81
N PRO A 372 30.26 -8.95 24.15
CA PRO A 372 30.89 -8.15 23.13
C PRO A 372 30.16 -8.27 21.79
N GLN A 373 30.08 -7.15 21.04
CA GLN A 373 29.46 -7.12 19.73
C GLN A 373 30.24 -6.30 18.70
N TRP A 374 30.05 -6.62 17.42
CA TRP A 374 30.58 -5.81 16.34
C TRP A 374 29.66 -4.61 16.11
N ILE A 375 30.23 -3.41 16.15
CA ILE A 375 29.52 -2.19 15.76
C ILE A 375 30.19 -1.56 14.55
N THR A 376 29.38 -1.04 13.64
CA THR A 376 29.80 -0.21 12.52
C THR A 376 29.79 1.26 12.96
N GLN A 377 30.31 2.14 12.12
CA GLN A 377 30.24 3.56 12.38
C GLN A 377 28.80 4.04 12.43
N VAL A 378 28.44 4.73 13.52
CA VAL A 378 27.17 5.42 13.73
C VAL A 378 27.49 6.88 14.03
N PRO A 379 26.73 7.86 13.51
CA PRO A 379 26.94 9.27 13.83
C PRO A 379 26.98 9.52 15.34
N GLY A 380 28.00 10.26 15.79
CA GLY A 380 28.23 10.55 17.20
C GLY A 380 29.07 9.50 17.96
N PHE A 381 29.51 8.42 17.30
CA PHE A 381 30.38 7.39 17.87
C PHE A 381 31.74 7.26 17.13
N GLU A 382 32.16 8.29 16.41
CA GLU A 382 33.37 8.30 15.58
C GLU A 382 34.62 8.00 16.38
N ASP A 383 34.67 8.44 17.65
CA ASP A 383 35.82 8.23 18.55
C ASP A 383 35.98 6.76 18.93
N VAL A 384 34.89 5.97 18.97
CA VAL A 384 34.95 4.53 19.21
C VAL A 384 35.67 3.82 18.07
N MET A 385 35.43 4.25 16.83
CA MET A 385 36.06 3.65 15.63
C MET A 385 37.54 3.87 15.55
N THR A 386 38.04 4.96 16.13
CA THR A 386 39.46 5.32 16.12
C THR A 386 40.22 4.90 17.41
N ALA A 387 39.48 4.51 18.44
CA ALA A 387 40.04 4.12 19.72
C ALA A 387 40.98 2.88 19.60
N LYS A 388 42.04 2.83 20.40
CA LYS A 388 42.97 1.71 20.38
C LYS A 388 42.36 0.44 20.95
N VAL A 389 42.76 -0.71 20.43
CA VAL A 389 42.37 -2.01 21.01
C VAL A 389 42.78 -2.06 22.48
N ASN A 390 41.93 -2.58 23.34
CA ASN A 390 42.04 -2.62 24.81
C ASN A 390 41.94 -1.25 25.50
N SER A 391 41.54 -0.18 24.80
CA SER A 391 41.22 1.12 25.44
C SER A 391 39.74 1.27 25.75
N LYS A 392 39.43 2.17 26.68
CA LYS A 392 38.09 2.61 26.99
C LYS A 392 37.90 4.02 26.46
N VAL A 393 36.75 4.28 25.87
CA VAL A 393 36.34 5.61 25.40
C VAL A 393 34.91 5.88 25.83
N THR A 394 34.65 7.10 26.32
CA THR A 394 33.28 7.52 26.74
C THR A 394 32.68 8.39 25.67
N VAL A 395 31.54 7.97 25.14
CA VAL A 395 30.80 8.69 24.09
C VAL A 395 29.32 8.61 24.40
N ASN A 396 28.64 9.74 24.34
CA ASN A 396 27.17 9.86 24.52
C ASN A 396 26.63 9.14 25.77
N GLY A 397 27.35 9.24 26.91
CA GLY A 397 26.93 8.63 28.17
C GLY A 397 27.17 7.11 28.28
N LEU A 398 27.87 6.52 27.30
CA LEU A 398 28.29 5.13 27.31
C LEU A 398 29.83 5.04 27.35
N VAL A 399 30.37 4.08 28.11
CA VAL A 399 31.77 3.70 28.08
C VAL A 399 31.93 2.48 27.20
N PHE A 400 32.70 2.60 26.13
CA PHE A 400 33.04 1.50 25.22
C PHE A 400 34.44 0.98 25.55
N GLN A 401 34.59 -0.33 25.63
CA GLN A 401 35.88 -1.01 25.66
C GLN A 401 36.06 -1.69 24.29
N VAL A 402 37.07 -1.25 23.54
CA VAL A 402 37.41 -1.82 22.22
C VAL A 402 38.23 -3.08 22.41
N LEU A 403 37.74 -4.21 21.92
CA LEU A 403 38.41 -5.52 22.03
C LEU A 403 39.14 -5.92 20.76
N ASP A 404 38.58 -5.61 19.59
CA ASP A 404 39.14 -5.94 18.29
C ASP A 404 38.58 -4.98 17.22
N ARG A 405 39.10 -5.04 15.99
CA ARG A 405 38.64 -4.24 14.84
C ARG A 405 38.96 -4.90 13.51
N THR A 406 38.19 -4.58 12.49
CA THR A 406 38.50 -4.96 11.10
C THR A 406 39.77 -4.28 10.62
N ALA A 407 40.35 -4.79 9.54
CA ALA A 407 41.52 -4.15 8.93
C ALA A 407 41.20 -2.68 8.57
N PRO A 408 42.03 -1.71 9.03
CA PRO A 408 41.78 -0.30 8.73
C PRO A 408 41.90 0.00 7.23
N VAL A 409 40.98 0.78 6.71
CA VAL A 409 40.95 1.30 5.33
C VAL A 409 41.11 2.81 5.33
N ALA A 410 41.63 3.37 4.23
CA ALA A 410 41.77 4.82 4.09
C ALA A 410 40.39 5.48 4.06
N LYS A 411 40.16 6.34 5.03
CA LYS A 411 38.93 7.14 5.14
C LYS A 411 39.22 8.61 5.32
N LYS A 412 38.23 9.44 4.97
CA LYS A 412 38.32 10.90 5.10
C LYS A 412 37.10 11.44 5.79
N LYS A 413 37.26 12.44 6.66
CA LYS A 413 36.19 13.32 7.11
C LYS A 413 36.12 14.50 6.19
N VAL A 414 34.92 14.84 5.75
CA VAL A 414 34.71 15.95 4.83
C VAL A 414 33.65 16.91 5.39
N ALA A 415 33.89 18.18 5.21
CA ALA A 415 32.87 19.21 5.35
C ALA A 415 32.31 19.53 3.96
N ILE A 416 31.01 19.59 3.83
CA ILE A 416 30.32 19.88 2.58
C ILE A 416 29.46 21.12 2.81
N LEU A 417 29.85 22.23 2.20
CA LEU A 417 29.02 23.41 2.08
C LEU A 417 28.04 23.17 0.92
N GLU A 418 26.77 23.20 1.20
CA GLU A 418 25.70 22.95 0.24
C GLU A 418 24.73 24.14 0.17
N LYS A 419 24.39 24.56 -1.03
CA LYS A 419 23.31 25.49 -1.32
C LYS A 419 22.45 24.93 -2.44
N THR A 420 21.20 24.65 -2.12
CA THR A 420 20.21 24.16 -3.10
C THR A 420 19.30 25.31 -3.50
N ALA A 421 19.11 25.47 -4.81
CA ALA A 421 18.18 26.45 -5.31
C ALA A 421 16.75 26.11 -4.89
N VAL A 422 16.12 27.04 -4.22
CA VAL A 422 14.70 27.00 -3.87
C VAL A 422 13.99 28.12 -4.61
N ALA A 423 12.74 27.88 -4.98
CA ALA A 423 11.95 28.90 -5.65
C ALA A 423 11.78 30.15 -4.76
N SER A 424 12.11 31.31 -5.29
CA SER A 424 11.89 32.59 -4.62
C SER A 424 10.40 32.90 -4.48
N LYS A 425 10.06 33.85 -3.59
CA LYS A 425 8.69 34.36 -3.47
C LYS A 425 8.13 34.86 -4.80
N GLU A 426 8.97 35.44 -5.63
CA GLU A 426 8.59 35.92 -6.95
C GLU A 426 8.26 34.76 -7.88
N THR A 427 9.07 33.69 -7.88
CA THR A 427 8.83 32.48 -8.66
C THR A 427 7.52 31.79 -8.22
N VAL A 428 7.28 31.67 -6.92
CA VAL A 428 6.03 31.14 -6.37
C VAL A 428 4.83 31.98 -6.79
N ASN A 429 4.92 33.31 -6.67
CA ASN A 429 3.85 34.24 -7.05
C ASN A 429 3.56 34.19 -8.57
N ASN A 430 4.57 34.07 -9.39
CA ASN A 430 4.41 33.93 -10.84
C ASN A 430 3.75 32.61 -11.22
N CYS A 431 4.11 31.50 -10.55
CA CYS A 431 3.45 30.23 -10.73
C CYS A 431 1.98 30.27 -10.27
N TYR A 432 1.71 30.86 -9.10
CA TYR A 432 0.36 31.07 -8.61
C TYR A 432 -0.48 31.94 -9.54
N ALA A 433 0.09 33.01 -10.11
CA ALA A 433 -0.62 33.87 -11.06
C ALA A 433 -1.06 33.11 -12.32
N LYS A 434 -0.24 32.18 -12.84
CA LYS A 434 -0.60 31.30 -13.95
C LYS A 434 -1.74 30.37 -13.54
N ALA A 435 -1.64 29.71 -12.37
CA ALA A 435 -2.68 28.85 -11.84
C ALA A 435 -4.00 29.62 -11.64
N ASN A 436 -3.93 30.87 -11.14
CA ASN A 436 -5.10 31.72 -10.92
C ASN A 436 -5.76 32.17 -12.22
N THR A 437 -4.97 32.48 -13.25
CA THR A 437 -5.50 32.80 -14.59
C THR A 437 -6.28 31.59 -15.14
N PHE A 438 -5.71 30.40 -15.06
CA PHE A 438 -6.37 29.17 -15.47
C PHE A 438 -7.63 28.90 -14.64
N ALA A 439 -7.57 28.97 -13.30
CA ALA A 439 -8.69 28.74 -12.41
C ALA A 439 -9.86 29.72 -12.69
N THR A 440 -9.54 31.00 -12.95
CA THR A 440 -10.56 32.01 -13.27
C THR A 440 -11.27 31.69 -14.59
N LYS A 441 -10.53 31.29 -15.62
CA LYS A 441 -11.07 30.94 -16.94
C LYS A 441 -11.87 29.63 -16.91
N SER A 442 -11.42 28.67 -16.12
CA SER A 442 -12.03 27.34 -15.99
C SER A 442 -13.22 27.28 -15.03
N ALA A 443 -13.46 28.36 -14.27
CA ALA A 443 -14.47 28.36 -13.22
C ALA A 443 -15.87 27.98 -13.70
N GLY A 444 -16.60 27.26 -12.83
CA GLY A 444 -18.03 26.98 -12.91
C GLY A 444 -18.36 25.67 -13.60
N LYS A 445 -17.98 25.44 -14.86
CA LYS A 445 -18.39 24.26 -15.64
C LYS A 445 -17.23 23.59 -16.35
N TYR A 446 -17.34 22.30 -16.56
CA TYR A 446 -16.33 21.50 -17.26
C TYR A 446 -16.03 22.01 -18.69
N GLU A 447 -17.02 22.55 -19.40
CA GLU A 447 -16.79 23.15 -20.73
C GLU A 447 -15.81 24.34 -20.66
N ASN A 448 -15.88 25.15 -19.58
CA ASN A 448 -14.93 26.23 -19.35
C ASN A 448 -13.52 25.70 -19.07
N PHE A 449 -13.43 24.61 -18.30
CA PHE A 449 -12.18 23.94 -18.03
C PHE A 449 -11.51 23.46 -19.33
N GLN A 450 -12.24 22.78 -20.20
CA GLN A 450 -11.74 22.32 -21.50
C GLN A 450 -11.29 23.48 -22.40
N LYS A 451 -12.04 24.59 -22.40
CA LYS A 451 -11.68 25.80 -23.16
C LYS A 451 -10.42 26.45 -22.61
N ALA A 452 -10.31 26.54 -21.29
CA ALA A 452 -9.13 27.09 -20.61
C ALA A 452 -7.87 26.28 -20.88
N LEU A 453 -7.94 24.94 -21.00
CA LEU A 453 -6.81 24.09 -21.41
C LEU A 453 -6.22 24.54 -22.74
N THR A 454 -7.09 24.80 -23.72
CA THR A 454 -6.67 25.21 -25.07
C THR A 454 -6.12 26.64 -25.05
N GLU A 455 -6.76 27.55 -24.33
CA GLU A 455 -6.38 28.99 -24.30
C GLU A 455 -5.04 29.21 -23.56
N GLU A 456 -4.79 28.47 -22.49
CA GLU A 456 -3.57 28.59 -21.68
C GLU A 456 -2.46 27.63 -22.15
N GLY A 457 -2.75 26.71 -23.09
CA GLY A 457 -1.77 25.76 -23.62
C GLY A 457 -1.30 24.75 -22.55
N VAL A 458 -2.16 24.38 -21.61
CA VAL A 458 -1.86 23.43 -20.54
C VAL A 458 -2.60 22.10 -20.77
N TYR A 459 -2.07 21.03 -20.19
CA TYR A 459 -2.64 19.68 -20.32
C TYR A 459 -3.29 19.23 -19.03
N ALA A 460 -4.46 18.60 -19.16
CA ALA A 460 -5.11 17.92 -18.04
C ALA A 460 -4.63 16.47 -17.96
N HIS A 461 -4.47 16.01 -16.73
CA HIS A 461 -4.19 14.61 -16.41
C HIS A 461 -5.48 13.94 -15.96
N PRO A 462 -5.88 12.80 -16.57
CA PRO A 462 -7.06 12.07 -16.11
C PRO A 462 -6.71 11.19 -14.89
N TYR A 463 -7.65 11.10 -13.96
CA TYR A 463 -7.64 10.10 -12.89
C TYR A 463 -9.02 9.42 -12.84
N ASN A 464 -9.08 8.19 -13.32
CA ASN A 464 -10.31 7.43 -13.41
C ASN A 464 -10.51 6.57 -12.16
N LYS A 465 -11.75 6.48 -11.69
CA LYS A 465 -12.15 5.67 -10.53
C LYS A 465 -11.32 5.96 -9.27
N MET A 466 -11.02 7.23 -9.03
CA MET A 466 -10.35 7.68 -7.81
C MET A 466 -11.19 7.30 -6.59
N LEU A 467 -10.62 6.55 -5.68
CA LEU A 467 -11.26 6.16 -4.42
C LEU A 467 -11.16 7.29 -3.38
N GLU A 468 -12.05 7.28 -2.38
CA GLU A 468 -12.04 8.26 -1.27
C GLU A 468 -10.76 8.20 -0.42
N SER A 469 -10.08 7.05 -0.41
CA SER A 469 -8.79 6.83 0.25
C SER A 469 -7.58 7.35 -0.54
N ALA A 470 -7.75 7.79 -1.78
CA ALA A 470 -6.65 8.26 -2.61
C ALA A 470 -5.95 9.48 -1.98
N ASN A 471 -4.62 9.42 -1.90
CA ASN A 471 -3.77 10.49 -1.38
C ASN A 471 -2.62 10.83 -2.34
N ARG A 472 -2.80 10.53 -3.63
CA ARG A 472 -1.76 10.69 -4.64
C ARG A 472 -2.37 11.09 -5.98
N LEU A 473 -1.74 12.05 -6.68
CA LEU A 473 -2.03 12.42 -8.07
C LEU A 473 -0.75 12.23 -8.89
N GLY A 474 -0.68 11.16 -9.67
CA GLY A 474 0.55 10.80 -10.37
C GLY A 474 1.71 10.59 -9.39
N SER A 475 2.76 11.42 -9.48
CA SER A 475 3.91 11.41 -8.56
C SER A 475 3.72 12.26 -7.30
N ILE A 476 2.67 13.08 -7.22
CA ILE A 476 2.43 14.02 -6.13
C ILE A 476 1.71 13.30 -5.00
N GLU A 477 2.32 13.26 -3.83
CA GLU A 477 1.73 12.72 -2.59
C GLU A 477 1.09 13.84 -1.76
N GLY A 478 0.28 13.47 -0.76
CA GLY A 478 -0.37 14.44 0.14
C GLY A 478 -1.55 15.17 -0.51
N THR A 479 -2.24 14.53 -1.47
CA THR A 479 -3.31 15.16 -2.28
C THR A 479 -4.72 14.93 -1.73
N LYS A 480 -4.88 14.65 -0.44
CA LYS A 480 -6.18 14.41 0.20
C LYS A 480 -7.17 15.57 0.02
N GLU A 481 -6.67 16.81 -0.05
CA GLU A 481 -7.53 17.98 -0.30
C GLU A 481 -8.27 17.86 -1.63
N VAL A 482 -7.58 17.40 -2.67
CA VAL A 482 -8.16 17.18 -4.00
C VAL A 482 -9.20 16.07 -3.96
N THR A 483 -8.88 14.95 -3.30
CA THR A 483 -9.79 13.81 -3.16
C THR A 483 -11.05 14.21 -2.39
N ARG A 484 -10.90 14.89 -1.26
CA ARG A 484 -12.02 15.38 -0.45
C ARG A 484 -12.94 16.30 -1.25
N TRP A 485 -12.34 17.30 -1.94
CA TRP A 485 -13.09 18.18 -2.80
C TRP A 485 -13.86 17.40 -3.89
N ALA A 486 -13.20 16.45 -4.56
CA ALA A 486 -13.82 15.68 -5.64
C ALA A 486 -15.01 14.83 -5.16
N PHE A 487 -14.98 14.35 -3.91
CA PHE A 487 -16.09 13.59 -3.34
C PHE A 487 -17.27 14.47 -2.89
N GLU A 488 -17.03 15.73 -2.59
CA GLU A 488 -18.07 16.74 -2.27
C GLU A 488 -18.68 17.36 -3.54
N ALA A 489 -17.89 17.49 -4.62
CA ALA A 489 -18.26 18.14 -5.86
C ALA A 489 -19.23 17.28 -6.70
N LYS A 490 -20.01 17.96 -7.54
CA LYS A 490 -20.91 17.34 -8.53
C LYS A 490 -20.16 17.13 -9.86
N LYS A 491 -20.69 16.20 -10.66
CA LYS A 491 -20.21 16.01 -12.03
C LYS A 491 -20.27 17.33 -12.81
N GLY A 492 -19.16 17.67 -13.45
CA GLY A 492 -18.98 18.91 -14.23
C GLY A 492 -18.52 20.12 -13.42
N GLU A 493 -18.38 20.00 -12.10
CA GLU A 493 -17.89 21.07 -11.23
C GLU A 493 -16.36 21.18 -11.31
N VAL A 494 -15.85 22.41 -11.24
CA VAL A 494 -14.41 22.76 -11.29
C VAL A 494 -13.99 23.34 -9.95
N SER A 495 -12.85 22.93 -9.44
CA SER A 495 -12.31 23.40 -8.15
C SER A 495 -11.77 24.83 -8.22
N ASN A 496 -11.64 25.44 -7.06
CA ASN A 496 -10.68 26.52 -6.86
C ASN A 496 -9.25 25.95 -6.91
N ILE A 497 -8.24 26.83 -6.82
CA ILE A 497 -6.84 26.40 -6.68
C ILE A 497 -6.68 25.70 -5.33
N MET A 498 -6.10 24.51 -5.36
CA MET A 498 -5.66 23.75 -4.19
C MET A 498 -4.13 23.78 -4.15
N THR A 499 -3.57 24.02 -2.97
CA THR A 499 -2.11 24.11 -2.79
C THR A 499 -1.61 22.85 -2.11
N ILE A 500 -0.77 22.08 -2.80
CA ILE A 500 -0.23 20.83 -2.30
C ILE A 500 1.26 20.99 -1.99
N ASN A 501 1.65 20.65 -0.75
CA ASN A 501 3.04 20.65 -0.27
C ASN A 501 3.78 21.97 -0.50
N ASN A 502 3.08 23.10 -0.66
CA ASN A 502 3.59 24.42 -1.01
C ASN A 502 4.34 24.49 -2.36
N ASN A 503 4.40 23.41 -3.12
CA ASN A 503 5.14 23.30 -4.38
C ASN A 503 4.26 23.06 -5.60
N TYR A 504 2.97 22.78 -5.40
CA TYR A 504 2.05 22.49 -6.50
C TYR A 504 0.74 23.26 -6.32
N PHE A 505 0.29 23.88 -7.40
CA PHE A 505 -1.06 24.45 -7.49
C PHE A 505 -1.88 23.57 -8.42
N VAL A 506 -3.00 23.06 -7.93
CA VAL A 506 -3.86 22.10 -8.64
C VAL A 506 -5.24 22.70 -8.87
N VAL A 507 -5.75 22.58 -10.09
CA VAL A 507 -7.15 22.85 -10.43
C VAL A 507 -7.72 21.57 -11.05
N ALA A 508 -8.85 21.09 -10.53
CA ALA A 508 -9.47 19.84 -10.92
C ALA A 508 -10.91 20.02 -11.36
N ALA A 509 -11.38 19.16 -12.25
CA ALA A 509 -12.79 19.08 -12.67
C ALA A 509 -13.29 17.63 -12.48
N VAL A 510 -14.51 17.46 -11.96
CA VAL A 510 -15.15 16.14 -11.82
C VAL A 510 -15.83 15.76 -13.12
N THR A 511 -15.36 14.68 -13.76
CA THR A 511 -15.91 14.16 -15.02
C THR A 511 -16.85 12.98 -14.82
N GLY A 512 -16.69 12.22 -13.72
CA GLY A 512 -17.53 11.08 -13.36
C GLY A 512 -17.81 10.99 -11.86
N VAL A 513 -19.03 10.57 -11.50
CA VAL A 513 -19.44 10.32 -10.11
C VAL A 513 -20.06 8.94 -10.04
N TYR A 514 -19.46 8.05 -9.28
CA TYR A 514 -19.89 6.67 -9.09
C TYR A 514 -20.23 6.43 -7.64
N LYS A 515 -21.37 5.79 -7.42
CA LYS A 515 -21.85 5.46 -6.07
C LYS A 515 -21.37 4.07 -5.68
N GLU A 516 -21.24 3.86 -4.39
CA GLU A 516 -21.02 2.53 -3.83
C GLU A 516 -22.23 1.62 -4.12
N GLY A 517 -21.97 0.33 -4.29
CA GLY A 517 -22.95 -0.70 -4.56
C GLY A 517 -22.80 -1.28 -5.96
N TYR A 518 -23.91 -1.52 -6.66
CA TYR A 518 -23.84 -2.02 -8.03
C TYR A 518 -23.83 -0.85 -9.02
N ALA A 519 -22.93 -0.92 -10.00
CA ALA A 519 -22.84 0.08 -11.07
C ALA A 519 -24.19 0.20 -11.80
N ASP A 520 -24.61 1.42 -12.12
CA ASP A 520 -25.81 1.61 -12.94
C ASP A 520 -25.59 0.96 -14.32
N ILE A 521 -26.65 0.33 -14.84
CA ILE A 521 -26.56 -0.33 -16.15
C ILE A 521 -26.05 0.62 -17.24
N LYS A 522 -26.34 1.92 -17.15
CA LYS A 522 -25.84 2.93 -18.09
C LYS A 522 -24.32 3.09 -18.05
N GLU A 523 -23.70 2.86 -16.90
CA GLU A 523 -22.25 2.94 -16.73
C GLU A 523 -21.53 1.78 -17.41
N VAL A 524 -22.13 0.60 -17.40
CA VAL A 524 -21.54 -0.65 -17.91
C VAL A 524 -22.12 -1.09 -19.26
N ALA A 525 -23.16 -0.42 -19.75
CA ALA A 525 -23.85 -0.80 -20.99
C ALA A 525 -22.92 -0.88 -22.20
N SER A 526 -21.94 0.01 -22.33
CA SER A 526 -21.00 0.00 -23.44
C SER A 526 -20.05 -1.23 -23.38
N SER A 527 -19.59 -1.58 -22.19
CA SER A 527 -18.77 -2.77 -21.97
C SER A 527 -19.56 -4.05 -22.26
N ILE A 528 -20.79 -4.14 -21.74
CA ILE A 528 -21.67 -5.30 -21.98
C ILE A 528 -22.01 -5.40 -23.46
N ARG A 529 -22.27 -4.27 -24.13
CA ARG A 529 -22.55 -4.25 -25.58
C ARG A 529 -21.37 -4.82 -26.37
N ASN A 530 -20.14 -4.49 -25.99
CA ASN A 530 -18.96 -5.01 -26.66
C ASN A 530 -18.80 -6.52 -26.43
N ILE A 531 -19.08 -7.03 -25.25
CA ILE A 531 -19.06 -8.47 -24.96
C ILE A 531 -20.08 -9.19 -25.85
N LEU A 532 -21.34 -8.77 -25.81
CA LEU A 532 -22.42 -9.38 -26.59
C LEU A 532 -22.22 -9.21 -28.10
N TYR A 533 -21.64 -8.09 -28.53
CA TYR A 533 -21.28 -7.89 -29.93
C TYR A 533 -20.21 -8.91 -30.37
N THR A 534 -19.17 -9.11 -29.56
CA THR A 534 -18.09 -10.08 -29.86
C THR A 534 -18.66 -11.51 -29.93
N GLU A 535 -19.55 -11.89 -29.02
CA GLU A 535 -20.22 -13.17 -29.04
C GLU A 535 -21.03 -13.37 -30.35
N LYS A 536 -21.89 -12.41 -30.69
CA LYS A 536 -22.68 -12.46 -31.93
C LYS A 536 -21.84 -12.41 -33.19
N ALA A 537 -20.77 -11.63 -33.18
CA ALA A 537 -19.83 -11.58 -34.30
C ALA A 537 -19.13 -12.93 -34.49
N GLY A 538 -18.76 -13.57 -33.37
CA GLY A 538 -18.19 -14.91 -33.38
C GLY A 538 -19.17 -15.96 -33.95
N GLU A 539 -20.42 -15.95 -33.48
CA GLU A 539 -21.48 -16.87 -34.00
C GLU A 539 -21.74 -16.66 -35.49
N LYS A 540 -21.87 -15.41 -35.94
CA LYS A 540 -22.04 -15.08 -37.36
C LYS A 540 -20.86 -15.54 -38.17
N LYS A 541 -19.62 -15.29 -37.71
CA LYS A 541 -18.42 -15.70 -38.40
C LYS A 541 -18.29 -17.23 -38.47
N ALA A 542 -18.68 -17.93 -37.41
CA ALA A 542 -18.74 -19.39 -37.42
C ALA A 542 -19.75 -19.92 -38.45
N ALA A 543 -20.92 -19.29 -38.58
CA ALA A 543 -21.89 -19.65 -39.60
C ALA A 543 -21.35 -19.44 -41.04
N GLU A 544 -20.69 -18.29 -41.29
CA GLU A 544 -20.01 -18.03 -42.59
C GLU A 544 -18.92 -19.06 -42.89
N VAL A 545 -18.14 -19.45 -41.88
CA VAL A 545 -17.12 -20.49 -42.02
C VAL A 545 -17.78 -21.84 -42.31
N ALA A 546 -18.86 -22.19 -41.61
CA ALA A 546 -19.61 -23.43 -41.84
C ALA A 546 -20.11 -23.56 -43.30
N GLU A 547 -20.65 -22.46 -43.87
CA GLU A 547 -21.08 -22.45 -45.28
C GLU A 547 -19.92 -22.65 -46.23
N LYS A 548 -18.78 -22.01 -46.00
CA LYS A 548 -17.60 -22.11 -46.87
C LYS A 548 -16.95 -23.50 -46.87
N ILE A 549 -16.98 -24.20 -45.73
CA ILE A 549 -16.36 -25.52 -45.59
C ILE A 549 -17.34 -26.69 -45.77
N ALA A 550 -18.59 -26.41 -46.13
CA ALA A 550 -19.60 -27.45 -46.26
C ALA A 550 -19.16 -28.54 -47.25
N GLY A 551 -19.14 -29.79 -46.79
CA GLY A 551 -18.75 -30.95 -47.58
C GLY A 551 -17.24 -31.18 -47.75
N LEU A 552 -16.39 -30.32 -47.18
CA LEU A 552 -14.94 -30.51 -47.17
C LEU A 552 -14.55 -31.48 -46.04
N THR A 553 -13.68 -32.43 -46.35
CA THR A 553 -13.22 -33.49 -45.42
C THR A 553 -11.70 -33.50 -45.24
N ASP A 554 -11.02 -32.52 -45.80
CA ASP A 554 -9.56 -32.36 -45.71
C ASP A 554 -9.17 -31.00 -45.17
N MET A 555 -8.22 -30.95 -44.24
CA MET A 555 -7.81 -29.72 -43.57
C MET A 555 -7.15 -28.71 -44.49
N ASN A 556 -6.41 -29.17 -45.52
CA ASN A 556 -5.79 -28.29 -46.52
C ASN A 556 -6.84 -27.65 -47.44
N ALA A 557 -7.84 -28.45 -47.87
CA ALA A 557 -8.96 -27.92 -48.64
C ALA A 557 -9.80 -26.90 -47.85
N ILE A 558 -9.96 -27.10 -46.52
CA ILE A 558 -10.60 -26.16 -45.62
C ILE A 558 -9.78 -24.87 -45.50
N ALA A 559 -8.45 -24.99 -45.35
CA ALA A 559 -7.56 -23.85 -45.28
C ALA A 559 -7.60 -23.00 -46.56
N GLU A 560 -7.61 -23.65 -47.72
CA GLU A 560 -7.73 -22.97 -49.02
C GLU A 560 -9.07 -22.25 -49.16
N ALA A 561 -10.18 -22.91 -48.80
CA ALA A 561 -11.52 -22.31 -48.85
C ALA A 561 -11.69 -21.10 -47.91
N LEU A 562 -10.91 -21.07 -46.84
CA LEU A 562 -10.89 -19.99 -45.86
C LEU A 562 -9.76 -18.96 -46.05
N GLU A 563 -8.99 -19.10 -47.14
CA GLU A 563 -7.86 -18.21 -47.50
C GLU A 563 -6.81 -18.09 -46.38
N THR A 564 -6.49 -19.22 -45.73
CA THR A 564 -5.57 -19.28 -44.61
C THR A 564 -4.67 -20.53 -44.71
N SER A 565 -3.96 -20.89 -43.66
CA SER A 565 -3.08 -22.05 -43.62
C SER A 565 -3.41 -22.97 -42.44
N VAL A 566 -3.11 -24.27 -42.63
CA VAL A 566 -3.19 -25.24 -41.55
C VAL A 566 -2.03 -24.97 -40.57
N SER A 567 -2.34 -24.84 -39.31
CA SER A 567 -1.37 -24.79 -38.23
C SER A 567 -1.39 -26.11 -37.46
N THR A 568 -0.23 -26.52 -36.95
CA THR A 568 -0.09 -27.72 -36.12
C THR A 568 0.47 -27.36 -34.77
N LYS A 569 0.01 -28.04 -33.73
CA LYS A 569 0.56 -27.97 -32.38
C LYS A 569 0.60 -29.36 -31.78
N ASP A 570 1.77 -29.71 -31.24
CA ASP A 570 2.00 -31.00 -30.61
C ASP A 570 2.09 -30.83 -29.07
N GLY A 571 1.68 -31.85 -28.34
CA GLY A 571 1.81 -31.90 -26.88
C GLY A 571 0.98 -30.86 -26.14
N VAL A 572 -0.19 -30.49 -26.66
CA VAL A 572 -1.09 -29.56 -26.01
C VAL A 572 -1.76 -30.24 -24.82
N ALA A 573 -1.64 -29.68 -23.62
CA ALA A 573 -2.36 -30.14 -22.43
C ALA A 573 -3.46 -29.16 -22.07
N PHE A 574 -4.53 -29.64 -21.43
CA PHE A 574 -5.62 -28.79 -20.96
C PHE A 574 -5.13 -27.73 -19.99
N SER A 575 -4.20 -28.08 -19.10
CA SER A 575 -3.63 -27.17 -18.10
C SER A 575 -2.54 -26.22 -18.63
N SER A 576 -2.07 -26.39 -19.87
CA SER A 576 -0.98 -25.59 -20.45
C SER A 576 -1.45 -24.32 -21.16
N LEU A 577 -2.43 -23.63 -20.59
CA LEU A 577 -3.10 -22.46 -21.19
C LEU A 577 -2.14 -21.35 -21.65
N THR A 578 -1.05 -21.14 -20.92
CA THR A 578 -0.13 -20.03 -21.17
C THR A 578 1.09 -20.41 -22.02
N SER A 579 1.48 -21.69 -22.02
CA SER A 579 2.72 -22.13 -22.67
C SER A 579 2.61 -22.21 -24.20
N GLN A 580 1.40 -22.40 -24.75
CA GLN A 580 1.17 -22.62 -26.19
C GLN A 580 0.59 -21.39 -26.91
N GLY A 581 0.12 -20.36 -26.14
CA GLY A 581 -0.53 -19.18 -26.73
C GLY A 581 -1.84 -19.48 -27.46
N LEU A 582 -2.45 -20.63 -27.18
CA LEU A 582 -3.71 -21.06 -27.80
C LEU A 582 -4.92 -20.51 -27.00
N ASP A 583 -6.04 -20.34 -27.69
CA ASP A 583 -7.29 -19.92 -27.08
C ASP A 583 -7.82 -20.98 -26.10
N PRO A 584 -8.16 -20.63 -24.85
CA PRO A 584 -8.67 -21.58 -23.85
C PRO A 584 -9.95 -22.33 -24.28
N MET A 585 -10.86 -21.66 -24.98
CA MET A 585 -12.07 -22.32 -25.51
C MET A 585 -11.73 -23.37 -26.55
N PHE A 586 -10.74 -23.08 -27.41
CA PHE A 586 -10.25 -24.03 -28.40
C PHE A 586 -9.57 -25.23 -27.73
N ILE A 587 -8.68 -25.02 -26.74
CA ILE A 587 -8.04 -26.09 -25.97
C ILE A 587 -9.09 -26.99 -25.31
N GLY A 588 -10.08 -26.40 -24.63
CA GLY A 588 -11.14 -27.15 -23.98
C GLY A 588 -11.96 -28.00 -24.96
N ALA A 589 -12.31 -27.45 -26.13
CA ALA A 589 -13.05 -28.19 -27.14
C ALA A 589 -12.20 -29.31 -27.79
N ALA A 590 -10.91 -29.04 -28.05
CA ALA A 590 -10.00 -30.04 -28.67
C ALA A 590 -9.64 -31.15 -27.68
N SER A 591 -9.56 -30.88 -26.37
CA SER A 591 -9.23 -31.90 -25.38
C SER A 591 -10.22 -33.06 -25.34
N VAL A 592 -11.49 -32.82 -25.64
CA VAL A 592 -12.58 -33.81 -25.62
C VAL A 592 -13.01 -34.28 -27.02
N ALA A 593 -12.41 -33.71 -28.09
CA ALA A 593 -12.75 -34.05 -29.46
C ALA A 593 -12.31 -35.48 -29.83
N GLU A 594 -13.06 -36.13 -30.71
CA GLU A 594 -12.73 -37.45 -31.22
C GLU A 594 -11.50 -37.38 -32.17
N GLU A 595 -10.51 -38.27 -31.95
CA GLU A 595 -9.31 -38.31 -32.75
C GLU A 595 -9.62 -38.63 -34.24
N GLY A 596 -8.93 -37.92 -35.12
CA GLY A 596 -9.09 -38.08 -36.59
C GLY A 596 -10.30 -37.36 -37.16
N LYS A 597 -11.24 -36.85 -36.35
CA LYS A 597 -12.44 -36.19 -36.81
C LYS A 597 -12.23 -34.67 -36.92
N ILE A 598 -12.69 -34.08 -38.02
CA ILE A 598 -12.73 -32.63 -38.17
C ILE A 598 -13.88 -32.08 -37.33
N CYS A 599 -13.57 -31.15 -36.47
CA CYS A 599 -14.47 -30.49 -35.56
C CYS A 599 -14.53 -28.98 -35.83
N GLY A 600 -15.60 -28.35 -35.42
CA GLY A 600 -15.87 -26.93 -35.64
C GLY A 600 -16.88 -26.72 -36.79
N PRO A 601 -17.10 -25.44 -37.18
CA PRO A 601 -16.43 -24.23 -36.69
C PRO A 601 -16.77 -23.88 -35.24
N LEU A 602 -15.77 -23.57 -34.47
CA LEU A 602 -15.88 -23.13 -33.07
C LEU A 602 -15.57 -21.64 -32.97
N ALA A 603 -16.55 -20.84 -32.58
CA ALA A 603 -16.28 -19.45 -32.19
C ALA A 603 -15.60 -19.43 -30.83
N ALA A 604 -14.36 -18.99 -30.76
CA ALA A 604 -13.56 -18.87 -29.55
C ALA A 604 -13.28 -17.38 -29.25
N ASN A 605 -12.36 -17.06 -28.33
CA ASN A 605 -12.16 -15.66 -27.91
C ASN A 605 -11.50 -14.77 -28.98
N VAL A 606 -10.63 -15.33 -29.83
CA VAL A 606 -9.83 -14.56 -30.79
C VAL A 606 -10.19 -14.83 -32.26
N GLY A 607 -11.00 -15.84 -32.52
CA GLY A 607 -11.38 -16.24 -33.90
C GLY A 607 -12.21 -17.49 -33.93
N VAL A 608 -12.49 -17.94 -35.14
CA VAL A 608 -13.22 -19.19 -35.43
C VAL A 608 -12.22 -20.27 -35.77
N TYR A 609 -12.31 -21.41 -35.10
CA TYR A 609 -11.44 -22.56 -35.27
C TYR A 609 -12.16 -23.71 -35.97
N VAL A 610 -11.50 -24.32 -36.95
CA VAL A 610 -11.81 -25.63 -37.47
C VAL A 610 -10.59 -26.50 -37.21
N TYR A 611 -10.77 -27.67 -36.60
CA TYR A 611 -9.64 -28.41 -36.07
C TYR A 611 -9.86 -29.93 -36.14
N LYS A 612 -8.75 -30.66 -36.03
CA LYS A 612 -8.71 -32.11 -35.99
C LYS A 612 -7.63 -32.55 -35.02
N VAL A 613 -7.98 -33.33 -34.02
CA VAL A 613 -7.02 -33.97 -33.14
C VAL A 613 -6.36 -35.13 -33.91
N THR A 614 -5.04 -35.08 -34.03
CA THR A 614 -4.28 -36.06 -34.86
C THR A 614 -3.65 -37.16 -34.03
N GLY A 615 -3.57 -37.00 -32.73
CA GLY A 615 -3.05 -38.02 -31.83
C GLY A 615 -3.22 -37.60 -30.38
N ARG A 616 -3.17 -38.55 -29.47
CA ARG A 616 -3.21 -38.36 -28.05
C ARG A 616 -2.09 -39.16 -27.40
N ASP A 617 -1.39 -38.52 -26.48
CA ASP A 617 -0.31 -39.14 -25.73
C ASP A 617 -0.56 -38.95 -24.23
N THR A 618 -0.13 -39.94 -23.43
CA THR A 618 -0.12 -39.83 -21.99
C THR A 618 1.31 -39.83 -21.49
N GLY A 619 1.77 -38.69 -21.02
CA GLY A 619 3.07 -38.50 -20.39
C GLY A 619 3.11 -39.01 -18.95
N ALA A 620 4.29 -38.87 -18.35
CA ALA A 620 4.50 -39.19 -16.94
C ALA A 620 5.39 -38.12 -16.25
N PHE A 621 5.37 -36.90 -16.76
CA PHE A 621 6.22 -35.81 -16.27
C PHE A 621 5.62 -35.10 -15.05
N TYR A 622 4.31 -35.17 -14.86
CA TYR A 622 3.61 -34.60 -13.71
C TYR A 622 3.16 -35.73 -12.79
N THR A 623 3.57 -35.68 -11.55
CA THR A 623 3.37 -36.74 -10.57
C THR A 623 2.26 -36.40 -9.57
N GLU A 624 1.85 -37.37 -8.77
CA GLU A 624 0.92 -37.14 -7.64
C GLU A 624 1.52 -36.18 -6.61
N ASP A 625 2.85 -36.19 -6.43
CA ASP A 625 3.53 -35.27 -5.50
C ASP A 625 3.52 -33.84 -6.02
N ASP A 626 3.62 -33.64 -7.35
CA ASP A 626 3.45 -32.32 -7.97
C ASP A 626 2.02 -31.81 -7.78
N ALA A 627 1.02 -32.68 -7.94
CA ALA A 627 -0.38 -32.36 -7.68
C ALA A 627 -0.63 -31.96 -6.23
N LYS A 628 -0.08 -32.70 -5.27
CA LYS A 628 -0.13 -32.37 -3.82
C LYS A 628 0.54 -31.02 -3.53
N ALA A 629 1.71 -30.77 -4.12
CA ALA A 629 2.42 -29.51 -3.94
C ALA A 629 1.61 -28.31 -4.47
N ARG A 630 0.98 -28.48 -5.65
CA ARG A 630 0.09 -27.47 -6.23
C ARG A 630 -1.13 -27.22 -5.35
N ASP A 631 -1.78 -28.25 -4.84
CA ASP A 631 -2.93 -28.13 -3.94
C ASP A 631 -2.54 -27.43 -2.64
N ALA A 632 -1.38 -27.74 -2.07
CA ALA A 632 -0.86 -27.05 -0.89
C ALA A 632 -0.61 -25.55 -1.17
N GLN A 633 -0.06 -25.23 -2.33
CA GLN A 633 0.12 -23.83 -2.74
C GLN A 633 -1.21 -23.09 -2.92
N MET A 634 -2.20 -23.74 -3.54
CA MET A 634 -3.53 -23.17 -3.70
C MET A 634 -4.24 -23.00 -2.36
N ALA A 635 -4.09 -23.95 -1.42
CA ALA A 635 -4.61 -23.83 -0.06
C ALA A 635 -4.00 -22.64 0.66
N GLN A 636 -2.69 -22.42 0.53
CA GLN A 636 -2.02 -21.26 1.09
C GLN A 636 -2.55 -19.94 0.49
N TYR A 637 -2.68 -19.87 -0.84
CA TYR A 637 -3.24 -18.70 -1.51
C TYR A 637 -4.68 -18.42 -1.06
N THR A 638 -5.52 -19.46 -1.05
CA THR A 638 -6.92 -19.34 -0.62
C THR A 638 -7.02 -18.90 0.85
N THR A 639 -6.11 -19.40 1.71
CA THR A 639 -6.03 -19.00 3.12
C THR A 639 -5.73 -17.49 3.27
N GLN A 640 -4.87 -16.94 2.43
CA GLN A 640 -4.57 -15.48 2.43
C GLN A 640 -5.80 -14.64 2.02
N MET A 641 -6.72 -15.20 1.24
CA MET A 641 -7.93 -14.50 0.82
C MET A 641 -9.06 -14.50 1.85
N VAL A 642 -8.93 -15.24 2.95
CA VAL A 642 -10.00 -15.39 3.96
C VAL A 642 -10.42 -14.04 4.54
N ILE A 643 -9.48 -13.20 4.98
CA ILE A 643 -9.81 -11.89 5.57
C ILE A 643 -10.40 -10.92 4.54
N PRO A 644 -9.81 -10.72 3.34
CA PRO A 644 -10.44 -9.93 2.30
C PRO A 644 -11.87 -10.35 1.96
N VAL A 645 -12.13 -11.66 1.86
CA VAL A 645 -13.48 -12.18 1.60
C VAL A 645 -14.42 -11.91 2.76
N MET A 646 -13.97 -12.11 4.02
CA MET A 646 -14.77 -11.77 5.20
C MET A 646 -15.12 -10.28 5.23
N MET A 647 -14.18 -9.40 4.86
CA MET A 647 -14.42 -7.95 4.82
C MET A 647 -15.44 -7.57 3.76
N ASP A 648 -15.37 -8.19 2.58
CA ASP A 648 -16.35 -7.94 1.50
C ASP A 648 -17.74 -8.47 1.88
N ASP A 649 -17.82 -9.68 2.46
CA ASP A 649 -19.08 -10.31 2.88
C ASP A 649 -19.74 -9.55 4.05
N ALA A 650 -18.95 -9.02 4.96
CA ALA A 650 -19.43 -8.20 6.08
C ALA A 650 -19.69 -6.73 5.70
N GLU A 651 -19.51 -6.36 4.44
CA GLU A 651 -19.67 -4.98 3.92
C GLU A 651 -18.95 -3.93 4.79
N VAL A 652 -17.66 -4.21 5.13
CA VAL A 652 -16.84 -3.30 5.94
C VAL A 652 -16.71 -1.95 5.23
N LYS A 653 -17.15 -0.88 5.89
CA LYS A 653 -17.06 0.49 5.38
C LYS A 653 -15.94 1.23 6.07
N ASP A 654 -15.02 1.79 5.30
CA ASP A 654 -13.90 2.61 5.79
C ASP A 654 -14.06 4.06 5.30
N ASN A 655 -14.50 4.92 6.18
CA ASN A 655 -14.71 6.35 5.90
C ASN A 655 -13.59 7.22 6.49
N ARG A 656 -12.49 6.63 6.97
CA ARG A 656 -11.40 7.36 7.64
C ARG A 656 -10.82 8.48 6.77
N ALA A 657 -10.81 8.30 5.46
CA ALA A 657 -10.32 9.32 4.51
C ALA A 657 -11.09 10.66 4.59
N ARG A 658 -12.31 10.67 5.14
CA ARG A 658 -13.10 11.90 5.36
C ARG A 658 -12.60 12.73 6.53
N PHE A 659 -11.89 12.12 7.45
CA PHE A 659 -11.50 12.74 8.72
C PHE A 659 -9.99 13.00 8.82
N PHE A 660 -9.22 12.19 8.12
CA PHE A 660 -7.77 12.19 8.26
C PHE A 660 -7.03 12.41 6.94
#